data_8aed993109237c631b4d692de777694c
#
_entry.id   8aed993109237c631b4d692de777694c
#
_cell.length_a   1.000
_cell.length_b   1.000
_cell.length_c   1.000
_cell.angle_alpha   90.00
_cell.angle_beta   90.00
_cell.angle_gamma   90.00
#
_symmetry.space_group_name_H-M   'P 1'
#
loop_
_entity.id
_entity.type
_entity.pdbx_description
1 polymer ?
#
loop_
_entity_poly.entity_id
_entity_poly.type
_entity_poly.pdbx_seq_one_letter_code
_entity_poly.pdbx_strand_id
1 'polypeptide(L)'
;MNWKNSLVKNKKFFFILFISLFFFWIWKDYKKIDLHFVNQSKVTYNKKNLNSNALKKLDTLFNEKLENFLVTYSDIHKAYWNVTEKDERYKLPEYKIITNKQKITKSNNNNPQNFSNWERSHGNNSSNRFSNLKKINNENAHNLEVAWTYKIDGHKGDIQANPVVVNGVIYTPIAGGYIVAIDGKSGKLLWKSKKFWNSVARRGLLYRKDDDNKIARIIFSNRERLISLNANNGEFIKSFGKNGQVKTGLNVTTPVVYKNNIIIVTWDRAVEVYDLHSGKIKWKLKYIKEISKRHGGKKFNNNGANSWGGISLDTARGVLYFTTGNPHFYLDGTQRPGPNLNSSSLIAVDLKEKKILWSFQETSHDIWNSDLPAPPILTSIRKNNKIIDVVIAPTKRSNTLILDRLTGEPIFDFRLRKAPMSKLPGEKTSYYQPDLIIPEPFGRNVFSENDLWSYDEKIQNKIKIKYKNYNYGFYQPYELDKKTLQYNFNGGAEWMGGSVDHDNGIMYVTSNNILWETAIVKIRNEKSLIPKYKSIFERALDKNGYPVISPPWGSLTALNLNNGKIIWQVPFGEFDALKKLGFPNTGTENFGGVTATAGNIAIATGTLDKKIYIFDTNNGKTLYSEKLPYIGSAPPSTYLYDNEQYIILHSSGGRTLKQGYPNLVEQGNSLVAFKLRR
;
A
#
# COMPACT_ATOMS: atom_id res chain seq x y z
N MET A 1 -56.66 -25.32 -43.51
CA MET A 1 -56.62 -25.34 -42.03
C MET A 1 -55.32 -25.97 -41.53
N ASN A 2 -54.12 -25.44 -41.80
CA ASN A 2 -52.86 -26.06 -41.32
C ASN A 2 -51.65 -25.10 -41.26
N TRP A 3 -51.83 -23.81 -41.48
CA TRP A 3 -50.70 -22.87 -41.47
C TRP A 3 -50.44 -22.22 -40.08
N LYS A 4 -51.45 -22.15 -39.24
CA LYS A 4 -51.30 -21.53 -37.88
C LYS A 4 -50.52 -22.45 -36.88
N ASN A 5 -50.63 -23.76 -37.03
CA ASN A 5 -49.95 -24.71 -36.10
C ASN A 5 -48.42 -24.83 -36.37
N SER A 6 -47.98 -24.58 -37.61
CA SER A 6 -46.56 -24.58 -37.96
C SER A 6 -45.82 -23.34 -37.41
N LEU A 7 -46.46 -22.19 -37.46
CA LEU A 7 -45.90 -20.93 -36.94
C LEU A 7 -45.77 -20.90 -35.40
N VAL A 8 -46.67 -21.54 -34.69
CA VAL A 8 -46.63 -21.66 -33.22
C VAL A 8 -45.55 -22.63 -32.75
N LYS A 9 -45.36 -23.78 -33.47
CA LYS A 9 -44.26 -24.73 -33.17
C LYS A 9 -42.90 -24.06 -33.42
N ASN A 10 -42.75 -23.35 -34.52
CA ASN A 10 -41.50 -22.66 -34.81
C ASN A 10 -41.19 -21.54 -33.79
N LYS A 11 -42.18 -20.74 -33.33
CA LYS A 11 -41.98 -19.74 -32.29
C LYS A 11 -41.54 -20.32 -30.95
N LYS A 12 -42.13 -21.48 -30.55
CA LYS A 12 -41.69 -22.17 -29.32
C LYS A 12 -40.26 -22.73 -29.47
N PHE A 13 -39.92 -23.30 -30.63
CA PHE A 13 -38.58 -23.77 -30.90
C PHE A 13 -37.55 -22.66 -30.89
N PHE A 14 -37.81 -21.52 -31.53
CA PHE A 14 -36.96 -20.33 -31.49
C PHE A 14 -36.84 -19.72 -30.09
N PHE A 15 -37.92 -19.75 -29.30
CA PHE A 15 -37.93 -19.25 -27.94
C PHE A 15 -37.08 -20.17 -27.01
N ILE A 16 -37.19 -21.49 -27.15
CA ILE A 16 -36.36 -22.45 -26.41
C ILE A 16 -34.89 -22.34 -26.84
N LEU A 17 -34.62 -22.21 -28.13
CA LEU A 17 -33.26 -21.98 -28.63
C LEU A 17 -32.66 -20.67 -28.12
N PHE A 18 -33.44 -19.60 -28.10
CA PHE A 18 -33.03 -18.32 -27.59
C PHE A 18 -32.74 -18.37 -26.08
N ILE A 19 -33.58 -19.03 -25.31
CA ILE A 19 -33.37 -19.27 -23.87
C ILE A 19 -32.11 -20.10 -23.65
N SER A 20 -31.91 -21.19 -24.44
CA SER A 20 -30.74 -22.04 -24.34
C SER A 20 -29.45 -21.27 -24.70
N LEU A 21 -29.46 -20.44 -25.74
CA LEU A 21 -28.36 -19.58 -26.14
C LEU A 21 -28.09 -18.49 -25.10
N PHE A 22 -29.15 -17.94 -24.49
CA PHE A 22 -29.03 -16.94 -23.44
C PHE A 22 -28.43 -17.53 -22.16
N PHE A 23 -28.88 -18.74 -21.77
CA PHE A 23 -28.28 -19.46 -20.64
C PHE A 23 -26.85 -19.93 -20.93
N PHE A 24 -26.57 -20.37 -22.17
CA PHE A 24 -25.23 -20.70 -22.61
C PHE A 24 -24.30 -19.48 -22.62
N TRP A 25 -24.79 -18.32 -23.01
CA TRP A 25 -24.04 -17.06 -23.00
C TRP A 25 -23.77 -16.59 -21.57
N ILE A 26 -24.77 -16.64 -20.66
CA ILE A 26 -24.59 -16.36 -19.23
C ILE A 26 -23.62 -17.36 -18.61
N TRP A 27 -23.74 -18.63 -18.93
CA TRP A 27 -22.84 -19.68 -18.45
C TRP A 27 -21.41 -19.48 -18.95
N LYS A 28 -21.23 -19.09 -20.19
CA LYS A 28 -19.93 -18.80 -20.79
C LYS A 28 -19.26 -17.57 -20.15
N ASP A 29 -20.04 -16.52 -19.87
CA ASP A 29 -19.52 -15.33 -19.18
C ASP A 29 -19.26 -15.62 -17.69
N TYR A 30 -20.09 -16.39 -17.04
CA TYR A 30 -19.91 -16.83 -15.67
C TYR A 30 -18.68 -17.76 -15.53
N LYS A 31 -18.53 -18.72 -16.44
CA LYS A 31 -17.35 -19.59 -16.53
C LYS A 31 -16.06 -18.79 -16.81
N LYS A 32 -16.15 -17.74 -17.61
CA LYS A 32 -15.04 -16.88 -17.92
C LYS A 32 -14.58 -16.04 -16.70
N ILE A 33 -15.51 -15.61 -15.85
CA ILE A 33 -15.23 -14.88 -14.63
C ILE A 33 -14.56 -15.78 -13.59
N ASP A 34 -15.12 -16.95 -13.33
CA ASP A 34 -14.61 -17.89 -12.33
C ASP A 34 -13.35 -18.64 -12.79
N LEU A 35 -13.27 -19.01 -14.07
CA LEU A 35 -12.05 -19.56 -14.66
C LEU A 35 -10.91 -18.55 -14.67
N HIS A 36 -11.22 -17.25 -14.78
CA HIS A 36 -10.18 -16.22 -14.74
C HIS A 36 -9.64 -16.03 -13.33
N PHE A 37 -10.49 -16.13 -12.31
CA PHE A 37 -10.07 -16.14 -10.91
C PHE A 37 -9.27 -17.40 -10.58
N VAL A 38 -9.74 -18.56 -10.98
CA VAL A 38 -9.02 -19.84 -10.83
C VAL A 38 -7.74 -19.86 -11.68
N ASN A 39 -7.74 -19.27 -12.88
CA ASN A 39 -6.54 -19.18 -13.70
C ASN A 39 -5.54 -18.15 -13.19
N GLN A 40 -5.99 -17.03 -12.60
CA GLN A 40 -5.07 -16.13 -11.89
C GLN A 40 -4.46 -16.81 -10.67
N SER A 41 -5.26 -17.54 -9.91
CA SER A 41 -4.72 -18.37 -8.84
C SER A 41 -3.80 -19.46 -9.37
N LYS A 42 -4.11 -20.10 -10.53
CA LYS A 42 -3.24 -21.09 -11.19
C LYS A 42 -1.92 -20.51 -11.68
N VAL A 43 -1.90 -19.28 -12.16
CA VAL A 43 -0.67 -18.55 -12.58
C VAL A 43 0.20 -18.20 -11.37
N THR A 44 -0.43 -17.97 -10.23
CA THR A 44 0.22 -17.58 -8.98
C THR A 44 0.50 -18.76 -8.04
N TYR A 45 -0.03 -19.95 -8.31
CA TYR A 45 0.16 -21.13 -7.48
C TYR A 45 1.36 -21.97 -7.90
N ASN A 46 2.20 -22.30 -6.95
CA ASN A 46 3.10 -23.41 -7.09
C ASN A 46 2.28 -24.72 -6.99
N LYS A 47 2.04 -25.38 -8.13
CA LYS A 47 1.24 -26.61 -8.25
C LYS A 47 1.57 -27.73 -7.25
N LYS A 48 2.71 -27.62 -6.56
CA LYS A 48 3.19 -28.67 -5.65
C LYS A 48 2.44 -28.78 -4.33
N ASN A 49 1.73 -27.73 -3.88
CA ASN A 49 1.16 -27.69 -2.52
C ASN A 49 -0.37 -27.65 -2.47
N LEU A 50 -1.05 -27.46 -3.59
CA LEU A 50 -2.46 -27.78 -3.66
C LEU A 50 -2.57 -29.30 -3.90
N ASN A 51 -3.29 -29.97 -3.04
CA ASN A 51 -3.62 -31.36 -3.22
C ASN A 51 -4.08 -31.54 -4.69
N SER A 52 -3.32 -32.29 -5.48
CA SER A 52 -3.56 -32.47 -6.92
C SER A 52 -4.98 -32.96 -7.20
N ASN A 53 -5.58 -33.68 -6.25
CA ASN A 53 -6.97 -34.14 -6.30
C ASN A 53 -7.97 -32.99 -6.15
N ALA A 54 -7.66 -31.93 -5.35
CA ALA A 54 -8.52 -30.78 -5.21
C ALA A 54 -8.55 -29.93 -6.50
N LEU A 55 -7.41 -29.76 -7.16
CA LEU A 55 -7.35 -29.05 -8.45
C LEU A 55 -8.06 -29.84 -9.57
N LYS A 56 -7.85 -31.16 -9.64
CA LYS A 56 -8.58 -32.03 -10.59
C LYS A 56 -10.09 -31.98 -10.33
N LYS A 57 -10.49 -32.01 -9.06
CA LYS A 57 -11.90 -31.95 -8.69
C LYS A 57 -12.50 -30.57 -9.04
N LEU A 58 -11.77 -29.47 -8.86
CA LEU A 58 -12.15 -28.14 -9.34
C LEU A 58 -12.35 -28.11 -10.86
N ASP A 59 -11.39 -28.63 -11.63
CA ASP A 59 -11.46 -28.65 -13.09
C ASP A 59 -12.64 -29.52 -13.57
N THR A 60 -12.94 -30.59 -12.86
CA THR A 60 -14.12 -31.46 -13.15
C THR A 60 -15.42 -30.73 -12.83
N LEU A 61 -15.49 -30.07 -11.66
CA LEU A 61 -16.67 -29.34 -11.21
C LEU A 61 -17.01 -28.14 -12.08
N PHE A 62 -15.99 -27.44 -12.61
CA PHE A 62 -16.21 -26.37 -13.58
C PHE A 62 -16.66 -26.88 -14.97
N ASN A 63 -16.54 -28.16 -15.23
CA ASN A 63 -17.03 -28.79 -16.45
C ASN A 63 -18.40 -29.45 -16.30
N GLU A 64 -18.96 -29.50 -15.09
CA GLU A 64 -20.29 -30.05 -14.82
C GLU A 64 -21.41 -29.01 -15.05
N LYS A 65 -22.65 -29.51 -15.16
CA LYS A 65 -23.82 -28.68 -15.47
C LYS A 65 -24.14 -27.65 -14.39
N LEU A 66 -24.74 -26.53 -14.77
CA LEU A 66 -25.05 -25.37 -13.93
C LEU A 66 -25.85 -25.71 -12.65
N GLU A 67 -26.69 -26.75 -12.70
CA GLU A 67 -27.51 -27.24 -11.58
C GLU A 67 -26.67 -27.84 -10.45
N ASN A 68 -25.52 -28.43 -10.79
CA ASN A 68 -24.56 -28.97 -9.82
C ASN A 68 -23.64 -27.88 -9.25
N PHE A 69 -23.57 -26.74 -9.89
CA PHE A 69 -22.63 -25.68 -9.54
C PHE A 69 -22.86 -25.12 -8.14
N LEU A 70 -24.10 -24.92 -7.72
CA LEU A 70 -24.42 -24.40 -6.37
C LEU A 70 -24.18 -25.44 -5.26
N VAL A 71 -24.41 -26.74 -5.56
CA VAL A 71 -24.16 -27.84 -4.62
C VAL A 71 -22.66 -28.10 -4.47
N THR A 72 -21.92 -27.96 -5.54
CA THR A 72 -20.50 -28.26 -5.62
C THR A 72 -19.59 -27.17 -5.03
N TYR A 73 -20.07 -25.94 -4.85
CA TYR A 73 -19.34 -24.97 -4.03
C TYR A 73 -19.12 -25.42 -2.59
N SER A 74 -20.07 -26.16 -2.02
CA SER A 74 -19.90 -26.78 -0.70
C SER A 74 -18.82 -27.87 -0.72
N ASP A 75 -18.69 -28.61 -1.83
CA ASP A 75 -17.70 -29.68 -1.98
C ASP A 75 -16.31 -29.16 -2.33
N ILE A 76 -16.21 -28.11 -3.11
CA ILE A 76 -14.98 -27.35 -3.31
C ILE A 76 -14.47 -26.86 -1.97
N HIS A 77 -15.33 -26.33 -1.14
CA HIS A 77 -15.01 -25.94 0.22
C HIS A 77 -14.37 -27.09 1.00
N LYS A 78 -14.99 -28.27 1.05
CA LYS A 78 -14.43 -29.44 1.75
C LYS A 78 -13.11 -29.92 1.16
N ALA A 79 -12.91 -29.80 -0.15
CA ALA A 79 -11.69 -30.24 -0.82
C ALA A 79 -10.48 -29.35 -0.55
N TYR A 80 -10.70 -28.03 -0.35
CA TYR A 80 -9.65 -27.08 -0.01
C TYR A 80 -9.44 -26.89 1.49
N TRP A 81 -10.50 -27.11 2.31
CA TRP A 81 -10.56 -26.77 3.72
C TRP A 81 -10.63 -28.00 4.60
N ASN A 82 -9.83 -28.98 4.30
CA ASN A 82 -9.66 -30.13 5.18
C ASN A 82 -9.00 -29.76 6.51
N VAL A 83 -8.95 -28.49 6.82
CA VAL A 83 -8.34 -28.00 8.04
C VAL A 83 -9.29 -27.01 8.65
N THR A 84 -9.63 -27.26 9.74
CA THR A 84 -10.00 -26.43 10.84
C THR A 84 -9.72 -24.97 10.52
N GLU A 85 -10.63 -24.36 9.73
CA GLU A 85 -10.72 -22.89 9.60
C GLU A 85 -10.61 -22.20 10.95
N LYS A 86 -10.94 -22.92 12.00
CA LYS A 86 -10.89 -22.44 13.38
C LYS A 86 -9.47 -22.23 13.91
N ASP A 87 -8.46 -22.92 13.39
CA ASP A 87 -7.28 -23.13 14.21
C ASP A 87 -6.08 -22.29 13.89
N GLU A 88 -5.88 -21.79 12.67
CA GLU A 88 -4.61 -21.18 12.34
C GLU A 88 -4.64 -19.65 12.17
N ARG A 89 -5.74 -19.09 11.69
CA ARG A 89 -5.82 -17.64 11.49
C ARG A 89 -6.57 -16.93 12.63
N TYR A 90 -7.44 -17.64 13.34
CA TYR A 90 -8.06 -17.11 14.55
C TYR A 90 -7.13 -17.20 15.76
N LYS A 91 -6.13 -18.06 15.71
CA LYS A 91 -4.93 -17.98 16.52
C LYS A 91 -3.92 -17.05 15.86
N LEU A 92 -4.33 -15.83 15.53
CA LEU A 92 -3.34 -14.79 15.38
C LEU A 92 -2.54 -14.76 16.68
N PRO A 93 -1.21 -14.82 16.60
CA PRO A 93 -0.41 -14.75 17.81
C PRO A 93 -0.86 -13.52 18.58
N GLU A 94 -1.08 -13.67 19.87
CA GLU A 94 -1.14 -12.52 20.76
C GLU A 94 -0.02 -11.59 20.32
N TYR A 95 -0.32 -10.31 20.20
CA TYR A 95 0.68 -9.35 19.82
C TYR A 95 1.75 -9.34 20.91
N LYS A 96 2.81 -10.11 20.68
CA LYS A 96 3.93 -10.22 21.63
C LYS A 96 5.08 -9.38 21.10
N ILE A 97 5.77 -8.72 22.00
CA ILE A 97 7.08 -8.15 21.69
C ILE A 97 7.99 -9.35 21.37
N ILE A 98 8.38 -9.47 20.11
CA ILE A 98 9.28 -10.53 19.67
C ILE A 98 10.69 -9.97 19.72
N THR A 99 11.50 -10.48 20.62
CA THR A 99 12.92 -10.13 20.73
C THR A 99 13.76 -11.12 19.96
N ASN A 100 14.69 -10.63 19.14
CA ASN A 100 15.61 -11.50 18.44
C ASN A 100 16.65 -12.05 19.42
N LYS A 101 16.73 -13.38 19.51
CA LYS A 101 17.74 -14.11 20.29
C LYS A 101 18.91 -14.61 19.42
N GLN A 102 18.86 -14.43 18.11
CA GLN A 102 19.88 -14.92 17.18
C GLN A 102 20.66 -13.77 16.55
N LYS A 103 21.97 -13.98 16.38
CA LYS A 103 22.82 -13.04 15.64
C LYS A 103 22.44 -13.07 14.15
N ILE A 104 22.11 -11.91 13.57
CA ILE A 104 21.84 -11.80 12.14
C ILE A 104 23.17 -12.05 11.40
N THR A 105 23.23 -13.10 10.59
CA THR A 105 24.39 -13.41 9.77
C THR A 105 24.33 -12.60 8.49
N LYS A 106 25.31 -11.74 8.24
CA LYS A 106 25.37 -10.95 7.00
C LYS A 106 25.49 -11.87 5.80
N SER A 107 24.66 -11.66 4.79
CA SER A 107 24.82 -12.29 3.49
C SER A 107 25.80 -11.45 2.65
N ASN A 108 26.76 -12.09 2.00
CA ASN A 108 27.70 -11.42 1.09
C ASN A 108 27.02 -11.16 -0.27
N ASN A 109 26.08 -10.21 -0.33
CA ASN A 109 25.51 -9.76 -1.59
C ASN A 109 26.26 -8.52 -2.08
N ASN A 110 27.01 -8.68 -3.17
CA ASN A 110 27.77 -7.63 -3.84
C ASN A 110 26.89 -6.73 -4.70
N ASN A 111 25.91 -6.04 -4.15
CA ASN A 111 25.17 -5.04 -4.89
C ASN A 111 25.36 -3.66 -4.23
N PRO A 112 26.45 -2.92 -4.57
CA PRO A 112 26.76 -1.65 -3.95
C PRO A 112 25.84 -0.58 -4.52
N GLN A 113 24.75 -0.28 -3.85
CA GLN A 113 24.06 0.97 -4.06
C GLN A 113 24.65 2.01 -3.10
N ASN A 114 25.55 2.84 -3.61
CA ASN A 114 26.15 3.91 -2.84
C ASN A 114 25.18 5.09 -2.76
N PHE A 115 24.49 5.25 -1.64
CA PHE A 115 23.57 6.37 -1.39
C PHE A 115 24.23 7.51 -0.63
N SER A 116 25.29 8.09 -1.16
CA SER A 116 25.70 9.43 -0.77
C SER A 116 24.67 10.47 -1.18
N ASN A 117 23.95 10.20 -2.28
CA ASN A 117 22.84 10.97 -2.82
C ASN A 117 21.53 10.20 -2.69
N TRP A 118 20.44 10.93 -2.52
CA TRP A 118 19.07 10.40 -2.51
C TRP A 118 18.29 11.02 -3.67
N GLU A 119 18.48 10.47 -4.88
CA GLU A 119 18.06 11.12 -6.14
C GLU A 119 16.54 11.06 -6.40
N ARG A 120 15.83 10.22 -5.68
CA ARG A 120 14.39 10.04 -5.84
C ARG A 120 13.74 9.86 -4.46
N SER A 121 12.59 10.46 -4.25
CA SER A 121 11.77 10.05 -3.10
C SER A 121 11.56 8.52 -3.16
N HIS A 122 11.60 7.84 -2.03
CA HIS A 122 11.72 6.39 -1.86
C HIS A 122 13.15 5.82 -2.06
N GLY A 123 14.18 6.66 -2.19
CA GLY A 123 15.60 6.30 -2.33
C GLY A 123 16.05 6.26 -3.79
N ASN A 124 15.57 5.29 -4.54
CA ASN A 124 15.97 5.05 -5.94
C ASN A 124 14.81 4.42 -6.75
N ASN A 125 15.11 3.92 -7.94
CA ASN A 125 14.13 3.24 -8.78
C ASN A 125 13.60 1.92 -8.18
N SER A 126 14.34 1.28 -7.27
CA SER A 126 13.89 0.06 -6.57
C SER A 126 12.99 0.35 -5.36
N SER A 127 12.86 1.62 -4.94
CA SER A 127 12.08 2.07 -3.78
C SER A 127 12.43 1.35 -2.46
N ASN A 128 13.67 0.93 -2.28
CA ASN A 128 14.09 0.12 -1.13
C ASN A 128 14.35 0.92 0.15
N ARG A 129 14.51 2.26 0.06
CA ARG A 129 14.75 3.16 1.21
C ARG A 129 15.84 2.69 2.18
N PHE A 130 16.87 2.07 1.67
CA PHE A 130 18.02 1.61 2.42
C PHE A 130 19.26 2.40 2.00
N SER A 131 20.03 2.87 2.97
CA SER A 131 21.26 3.62 2.73
C SER A 131 22.49 2.85 3.19
N ASN A 132 23.56 2.82 2.37
CA ASN A 132 24.84 2.20 2.73
C ASN A 132 25.67 3.04 3.70
N LEU A 133 25.18 4.19 4.16
CA LEU A 133 25.89 5.05 5.10
C LEU A 133 25.99 4.38 6.48
N LYS A 134 27.16 4.53 7.14
CA LYS A 134 27.48 3.85 8.39
C LYS A 134 28.02 4.78 9.48
N LYS A 135 28.18 6.08 9.20
CA LYS A 135 28.76 6.99 10.18
C LYS A 135 27.87 7.17 11.40
N ILE A 136 26.55 7.27 11.17
CA ILE A 136 25.56 7.10 12.23
C ILE A 136 25.23 5.61 12.26
N ASN A 137 25.44 4.99 13.42
CA ASN A 137 25.31 3.54 13.59
C ASN A 137 24.73 3.20 14.97
N ASN A 138 24.51 1.92 15.23
CA ASN A 138 23.90 1.45 16.46
C ASN A 138 24.76 1.68 17.73
N GLU A 139 26.04 1.96 17.59
CA GLU A 139 26.93 2.27 18.73
C GLU A 139 26.91 3.75 19.10
N ASN A 140 26.68 4.66 18.14
CA ASN A 140 26.79 6.10 18.34
C ASN A 140 25.48 6.90 18.16
N ALA A 141 24.40 6.26 17.72
CA ALA A 141 23.12 6.95 17.45
C ALA A 141 22.52 7.65 18.69
N HIS A 142 22.90 7.25 19.91
CA HIS A 142 22.49 7.92 21.14
C HIS A 142 23.09 9.34 21.27
N ASN A 143 24.12 9.68 20.51
CA ASN A 143 24.77 11.00 20.48
C ASN A 143 24.20 11.92 19.39
N LEU A 144 23.05 11.62 18.82
CA LEU A 144 22.41 12.50 17.85
C LEU A 144 21.96 13.82 18.50
N GLU A 145 22.03 14.89 17.70
CA GLU A 145 21.47 16.21 18.04
C GLU A 145 20.77 16.80 16.82
N VAL A 146 19.89 17.78 17.05
CA VAL A 146 19.30 18.59 15.99
C VAL A 146 20.38 19.49 15.40
N ALA A 147 20.74 19.28 14.14
CA ALA A 147 21.70 20.10 13.42
C ALA A 147 21.10 21.46 13.05
N TRP A 148 19.88 21.43 12.53
CA TRP A 148 19.11 22.64 12.21
C TRP A 148 17.62 22.30 12.01
N THR A 149 16.79 23.35 12.10
CA THR A 149 15.36 23.30 11.80
C THR A 149 15.02 24.44 10.84
N TYR A 150 14.46 24.07 9.68
CA TYR A 150 13.90 25.04 8.74
C TYR A 150 12.39 25.15 8.98
N LYS A 151 11.95 26.29 9.51
CA LYS A 151 10.53 26.59 9.75
C LYS A 151 9.96 27.34 8.56
N ILE A 152 8.75 27.04 8.18
CA ILE A 152 8.05 27.66 7.06
C ILE A 152 6.78 28.29 7.61
N ASP A 153 6.79 29.61 7.68
CA ASP A 153 5.68 30.38 8.24
C ASP A 153 4.51 30.52 7.26
N GLY A 154 3.32 30.77 7.79
CA GLY A 154 2.12 31.11 7.04
C GLY A 154 1.41 29.95 6.36
N HIS A 155 1.96 28.72 6.37
CA HIS A 155 1.35 27.58 5.72
C HIS A 155 1.41 26.30 6.58
N LYS A 156 0.30 25.59 6.67
CA LYS A 156 0.20 24.28 7.31
C LYS A 156 -0.10 23.23 6.26
N GLY A 157 0.47 22.04 6.39
CA GLY A 157 0.26 21.00 5.38
C GLY A 157 0.67 19.61 5.84
N ASP A 158 0.34 18.64 5.00
CA ASP A 158 0.66 17.25 5.15
C ASP A 158 1.64 16.85 4.02
N ILE A 159 2.92 16.94 4.32
CA ILE A 159 3.99 16.58 3.38
C ILE A 159 4.32 15.09 3.54
N GLN A 160 4.10 14.32 2.48
CA GLN A 160 4.23 12.85 2.49
C GLN A 160 5.41 12.35 1.63
N ALA A 161 6.24 13.26 1.15
CA ALA A 161 7.38 12.98 0.29
C ALA A 161 8.68 12.86 1.09
N ASN A 162 9.47 11.81 0.87
CA ASN A 162 10.86 11.82 1.31
C ASN A 162 11.59 13.00 0.68
N PRO A 163 12.41 13.77 1.43
CA PRO A 163 13.33 14.72 0.82
C PRO A 163 14.30 14.03 -0.14
N VAL A 164 14.55 14.65 -1.28
CA VAL A 164 15.61 14.26 -2.23
C VAL A 164 16.85 15.05 -1.88
N VAL A 165 18.02 14.41 -1.88
CA VAL A 165 19.29 15.06 -1.55
C VAL A 165 20.34 14.69 -2.58
N VAL A 166 20.89 15.69 -3.26
CA VAL A 166 21.94 15.47 -4.26
C VAL A 166 23.06 16.49 -4.03
N ASN A 167 24.28 16.00 -3.86
CA ASN A 167 25.48 16.82 -3.62
C ASN A 167 25.28 17.85 -2.50
N GLY A 168 24.65 17.42 -1.39
CA GLY A 168 24.38 18.26 -0.23
C GLY A 168 23.20 19.24 -0.39
N VAL A 169 22.54 19.31 -1.55
CA VAL A 169 21.34 20.13 -1.76
C VAL A 169 20.09 19.29 -1.54
N ILE A 170 19.20 19.75 -0.67
CA ILE A 170 17.93 19.09 -0.36
C ILE A 170 16.84 19.71 -1.24
N TYR A 171 16.16 18.87 -2.03
CA TYR A 171 15.00 19.25 -2.83
C TYR A 171 13.75 18.61 -2.25
N THR A 172 12.72 19.43 -1.97
CA THR A 172 11.53 18.92 -1.32
C THR A 172 10.30 19.80 -1.53
N PRO A 173 9.07 19.23 -1.56
CA PRO A 173 7.88 20.05 -1.46
C PRO A 173 7.72 20.59 -0.04
N ILE A 174 7.10 21.75 0.06
CA ILE A 174 6.68 22.36 1.32
C ILE A 174 5.20 22.76 1.28
N ALA A 175 4.58 22.91 2.44
CA ALA A 175 3.21 23.40 2.51
C ALA A 175 3.06 24.78 1.84
N GLY A 176 1.86 25.06 1.34
CA GLY A 176 1.61 26.25 0.53
C GLY A 176 1.82 26.03 -0.97
N GLY A 177 2.32 24.86 -1.38
CA GLY A 177 2.42 24.47 -2.79
C GLY A 177 3.72 24.94 -3.46
N TYR A 178 4.85 24.82 -2.79
CA TYR A 178 6.16 25.17 -3.34
C TYR A 178 7.09 23.96 -3.36
N ILE A 179 8.05 23.97 -4.26
CA ILE A 179 9.28 23.18 -4.19
C ILE A 179 10.41 24.11 -3.74
N VAL A 180 11.26 23.62 -2.85
CA VAL A 180 12.43 24.35 -2.38
C VAL A 180 13.70 23.57 -2.58
N ALA A 181 14.82 24.28 -2.73
CA ALA A 181 16.15 23.76 -2.51
C ALA A 181 16.75 24.39 -1.26
N ILE A 182 17.34 23.57 -0.43
CA ILE A 182 17.91 23.95 0.88
C ILE A 182 19.33 23.41 0.95
N ASP A 183 20.25 24.20 1.47
CA ASP A 183 21.60 23.75 1.79
C ASP A 183 21.56 22.72 2.93
N GLY A 184 22.07 21.53 2.68
CA GLY A 184 21.97 20.39 3.60
C GLY A 184 22.78 20.56 4.88
N LYS A 185 23.83 21.40 4.90
CA LYS A 185 24.66 21.64 6.07
C LYS A 185 24.05 22.68 7.01
N SER A 186 23.56 23.77 6.43
CA SER A 186 23.12 24.95 7.19
C SER A 186 21.61 25.10 7.32
N GLY A 187 20.82 24.38 6.52
CA GLY A 187 19.37 24.57 6.46
C GLY A 187 18.94 25.87 5.76
N LYS A 188 19.85 26.61 5.12
CA LYS A 188 19.54 27.86 4.42
C LYS A 188 18.80 27.59 3.11
N LEU A 189 17.77 28.40 2.83
CA LEU A 189 17.04 28.37 1.57
C LEU A 189 17.97 28.84 0.43
N LEU A 190 18.13 27.99 -0.61
CA LEU A 190 18.86 28.35 -1.83
C LEU A 190 17.92 28.95 -2.87
N TRP A 191 16.79 28.31 -3.10
CA TRP A 191 15.72 28.82 -3.96
C TRP A 191 14.36 28.26 -3.58
N LYS A 192 13.29 28.97 -3.98
CA LYS A 192 11.89 28.57 -3.87
C LYS A 192 11.21 28.76 -5.21
N SER A 193 10.51 27.73 -5.69
CA SER A 193 9.79 27.75 -6.96
C SER A 193 8.61 28.75 -6.96
N LYS A 194 8.00 28.96 -8.12
CA LYS A 194 6.65 29.52 -8.20
C LYS A 194 5.64 28.61 -7.47
N LYS A 195 4.53 29.20 -7.07
CA LYS A 195 3.46 28.49 -6.33
C LYS A 195 2.72 27.51 -7.25
N PHE A 196 2.53 26.32 -6.75
CA PHE A 196 1.68 25.26 -7.32
C PHE A 196 0.44 25.06 -6.46
N TRP A 197 -0.33 24.02 -6.75
CA TRP A 197 -1.40 23.55 -5.87
C TRP A 197 -0.83 23.02 -4.54
N ASN A 198 -1.61 23.12 -3.45
CA ASN A 198 -1.15 22.77 -2.10
C ASN A 198 -0.63 21.33 -1.94
N SER A 199 -1.05 20.41 -2.79
CA SER A 199 -0.58 19.00 -2.76
C SER A 199 0.45 18.70 -3.84
N VAL A 200 1.36 19.64 -4.11
CA VAL A 200 2.45 19.47 -5.08
C VAL A 200 3.38 18.32 -4.67
N ALA A 201 3.82 17.51 -5.65
CA ALA A 201 4.72 16.37 -5.44
C ALA A 201 4.32 15.48 -4.25
N ARG A 202 3.04 15.12 -4.14
CA ARG A 202 2.46 14.53 -2.92
C ARG A 202 3.21 13.31 -2.39
N ARG A 203 3.67 12.41 -3.28
CA ARG A 203 4.46 11.22 -2.91
C ARG A 203 5.95 11.40 -3.17
N GLY A 204 6.35 12.52 -3.75
CA GLY A 204 7.75 12.82 -3.96
C GLY A 204 8.09 13.40 -5.31
N LEU A 205 9.39 13.58 -5.48
CA LEU A 205 10.01 14.13 -6.66
C LEU A 205 11.26 13.32 -7.04
N LEU A 206 11.74 13.56 -8.23
CA LEU A 206 12.91 12.93 -8.81
C LEU A 206 13.90 14.00 -9.26
N TYR A 207 15.16 13.86 -8.87
CA TYR A 207 16.28 14.56 -9.47
C TYR A 207 16.82 13.74 -10.65
N ARG A 208 17.06 14.38 -11.77
CA ARG A 208 17.69 13.75 -12.93
C ARG A 208 18.63 14.75 -13.59
N LYS A 209 19.86 14.34 -13.82
CA LYS A 209 20.80 15.05 -14.66
C LYS A 209 20.75 14.44 -16.06
N ASP A 210 20.70 15.30 -17.11
CA ASP A 210 20.69 14.84 -18.50
C ASP A 210 22.00 14.12 -18.83
N ASP A 211 21.95 13.21 -19.80
CA ASP A 211 23.10 12.37 -20.13
C ASP A 211 24.33 13.18 -20.61
N ASP A 212 24.10 14.37 -21.20
CA ASP A 212 25.14 15.33 -21.56
C ASP A 212 25.61 16.20 -20.38
N ASN A 213 25.10 15.95 -19.17
CA ASN A 213 25.38 16.67 -17.94
C ASN A 213 25.08 18.18 -17.93
N LYS A 214 24.40 18.72 -18.94
CA LYS A 214 24.16 20.16 -19.08
C LYS A 214 23.00 20.65 -18.19
N ILE A 215 21.94 19.86 -18.09
CA ILE A 215 20.73 20.28 -17.37
C ILE A 215 20.44 19.27 -16.23
N ALA A 216 20.35 19.79 -15.01
CA ALA A 216 19.82 19.04 -13.87
C ALA A 216 18.35 19.42 -13.65
N ARG A 217 17.48 18.41 -13.53
CA ARG A 217 16.02 18.57 -13.47
C ARG A 217 15.46 18.07 -12.15
N ILE A 218 14.47 18.80 -11.64
CA ILE A 218 13.55 18.30 -10.62
C ILE A 218 12.23 17.99 -11.32
N ILE A 219 11.84 16.72 -11.32
CA ILE A 219 10.65 16.22 -12.02
C ILE A 219 9.64 15.72 -10.99
N PHE A 220 8.40 16.16 -11.10
CA PHE A 220 7.33 15.77 -10.17
C PHE A 220 5.95 15.93 -10.78
N SER A 221 4.98 15.30 -10.13
CA SER A 221 3.58 15.41 -10.48
C SER A 221 2.88 16.49 -9.65
N ASN A 222 2.05 17.28 -10.31
CA ASN A 222 1.16 18.24 -9.68
C ASN A 222 -0.26 18.05 -10.23
N ARG A 223 -1.00 17.09 -9.65
CA ARG A 223 -2.33 16.66 -10.10
C ARG A 223 -2.29 16.16 -11.57
N GLU A 224 -2.91 16.88 -12.48
CA GLU A 224 -3.00 16.55 -13.91
C GLU A 224 -1.85 17.14 -14.73
N ARG A 225 -0.71 17.36 -14.10
CA ARG A 225 0.48 17.94 -14.76
C ARG A 225 1.75 17.25 -14.30
N LEU A 226 2.62 17.00 -15.25
CA LEU A 226 4.01 16.63 -15.03
C LEU A 226 4.84 17.91 -15.20
N ILE A 227 5.71 18.20 -14.24
CA ILE A 227 6.49 19.43 -14.14
C ILE A 227 7.98 19.09 -14.20
N SER A 228 8.74 19.93 -14.90
CA SER A 228 10.20 19.88 -14.92
C SER A 228 10.78 21.25 -14.59
N LEU A 229 11.51 21.33 -13.46
CA LEU A 229 12.23 22.53 -13.02
C LEU A 229 13.73 22.34 -13.18
N ASN A 230 14.46 23.42 -13.39
CA ASN A 230 15.91 23.43 -13.28
C ASN A 230 16.32 23.31 -11.80
N ALA A 231 17.12 22.32 -11.49
CA ALA A 231 17.54 22.03 -10.11
C ALA A 231 18.41 23.16 -9.50
N ASN A 232 19.08 23.97 -10.33
CA ASN A 232 19.99 25.02 -9.84
C ASN A 232 19.26 26.28 -9.37
N ASN A 233 18.08 26.59 -9.95
CA ASN A 233 17.38 27.85 -9.66
C ASN A 233 15.87 27.74 -9.43
N GLY A 234 15.29 26.54 -9.60
CA GLY A 234 13.85 26.32 -9.42
C GLY A 234 12.95 26.84 -10.54
N GLU A 235 13.50 27.31 -11.65
CA GLU A 235 12.74 27.80 -12.78
C GLU A 235 12.24 26.67 -13.67
N PHE A 236 11.15 26.94 -14.41
CA PHE A 236 10.64 26.00 -15.40
C PHE A 236 11.62 25.77 -16.54
N ILE A 237 11.86 24.53 -16.91
CA ILE A 237 12.60 24.19 -18.13
C ILE A 237 11.68 24.39 -19.33
N LYS A 238 11.81 25.55 -19.99
CA LYS A 238 10.88 26.03 -21.05
C LYS A 238 10.72 25.05 -22.22
N SER A 239 11.76 24.27 -22.53
CA SER A 239 11.73 23.25 -23.61
C SER A 239 10.85 22.03 -23.27
N PHE A 240 10.47 21.84 -22.00
CA PHE A 240 9.64 20.72 -21.57
C PHE A 240 8.15 21.09 -21.67
N GLY A 241 7.46 20.50 -22.64
CA GLY A 241 6.03 20.73 -22.89
C GLY A 241 5.70 22.21 -23.15
N LYS A 242 4.63 22.70 -22.53
CA LYS A 242 4.27 24.12 -22.59
C LYS A 242 4.85 24.82 -21.35
N ASN A 243 5.99 25.53 -21.54
CA ASN A 243 6.66 26.29 -20.47
C ASN A 243 6.96 25.45 -19.22
N GLY A 244 7.63 24.29 -19.38
CA GLY A 244 8.04 23.41 -18.29
C GLY A 244 6.95 22.48 -17.76
N GLN A 245 5.82 22.34 -18.45
CA GLN A 245 4.66 21.59 -17.98
C GLN A 245 4.01 20.78 -19.10
N VAL A 246 3.55 19.57 -18.75
CA VAL A 246 2.80 18.68 -19.63
C VAL A 246 1.48 18.29 -18.96
N LYS A 247 0.36 18.33 -19.69
CA LYS A 247 -0.91 17.80 -19.21
C LYS A 247 -0.88 16.27 -19.22
N THR A 248 -1.28 15.65 -18.11
CA THR A 248 -1.32 14.19 -17.92
C THR A 248 -2.68 13.77 -17.40
N GLY A 249 -2.91 12.49 -17.19
CA GLY A 249 -3.92 12.02 -16.23
C GLY A 249 -3.59 12.46 -14.80
N LEU A 250 -4.59 12.48 -13.91
CA LEU A 250 -4.35 12.78 -12.48
C LEU A 250 -3.30 11.82 -11.92
N ASN A 251 -2.23 12.36 -11.34
CA ASN A 251 -1.14 11.57 -10.78
C ASN A 251 -0.64 12.18 -9.45
N VAL A 252 -0.30 11.31 -8.52
CA VAL A 252 0.25 11.66 -7.20
C VAL A 252 1.55 10.92 -6.88
N THR A 253 1.94 9.95 -7.71
CA THR A 253 3.13 9.12 -7.48
C THR A 253 4.41 9.81 -7.94
N THR A 254 5.54 9.40 -7.35
CA THR A 254 6.85 9.87 -7.79
C THR A 254 7.18 9.27 -9.15
N PRO A 255 7.51 10.07 -10.18
CA PRO A 255 7.93 9.57 -11.49
C PRO A 255 9.18 8.68 -11.41
N VAL A 256 9.38 7.83 -12.43
CA VAL A 256 10.66 7.15 -12.69
C VAL A 256 11.15 7.51 -14.10
N VAL A 257 12.46 7.39 -14.31
CA VAL A 257 13.06 7.61 -15.63
C VAL A 257 13.72 6.33 -16.11
N TYR A 258 13.38 5.91 -17.32
CA TYR A 258 14.01 4.80 -18.03
C TYR A 258 14.58 5.29 -19.36
N LYS A 259 15.91 5.27 -19.50
CA LYS A 259 16.58 5.93 -20.62
C LYS A 259 16.10 7.40 -20.67
N ASN A 260 15.71 7.90 -21.84
CA ASN A 260 15.17 9.26 -22.00
C ASN A 260 13.62 9.30 -21.92
N ASN A 261 13.03 8.50 -21.04
CA ASN A 261 11.57 8.45 -20.87
C ASN A 261 11.18 8.65 -19.41
N ILE A 262 10.29 9.60 -19.15
CA ILE A 262 9.62 9.77 -17.87
C ILE A 262 8.36 8.89 -17.88
N ILE A 263 8.19 8.10 -16.83
CA ILE A 263 7.08 7.17 -16.68
C ILE A 263 6.29 7.54 -15.44
N ILE A 264 4.98 7.63 -15.59
CA ILE A 264 4.02 7.85 -14.51
C ILE A 264 2.87 6.85 -14.62
N VAL A 265 2.17 6.62 -13.51
CA VAL A 265 0.93 5.83 -13.49
C VAL A 265 -0.19 6.69 -12.95
N THR A 266 -1.25 6.85 -13.74
CA THR A 266 -2.29 7.85 -13.51
C THR A 266 -3.57 7.26 -12.91
N TRP A 267 -4.40 8.11 -12.32
CA TRP A 267 -5.67 7.72 -11.68
C TRP A 267 -6.74 7.30 -12.70
N ASP A 268 -6.58 7.65 -13.96
CA ASP A 268 -7.39 7.11 -15.05
C ASP A 268 -6.92 5.70 -15.51
N ARG A 269 -6.14 5.05 -14.65
CA ARG A 269 -5.71 3.63 -14.76
C ARG A 269 -4.85 3.38 -15.99
N ALA A 270 -3.87 4.24 -16.17
CA ALA A 270 -2.94 4.13 -17.28
C ALA A 270 -1.48 4.34 -16.86
N VAL A 271 -0.59 3.62 -17.51
CA VAL A 271 0.83 3.94 -17.59
C VAL A 271 0.99 4.93 -18.72
N GLU A 272 1.59 6.08 -18.47
CA GLU A 272 1.88 7.11 -19.46
C GLU A 272 3.39 7.35 -19.52
N VAL A 273 3.93 7.41 -20.74
CA VAL A 273 5.36 7.57 -20.99
C VAL A 273 5.61 8.80 -21.84
N TYR A 274 6.49 9.65 -21.36
CA TYR A 274 6.82 10.94 -21.92
C TYR A 274 8.32 11.02 -22.24
N ASP A 275 8.66 11.78 -23.26
CA ASP A 275 10.05 12.11 -23.55
C ASP A 275 10.63 13.05 -22.48
N LEU A 276 11.82 12.75 -21.98
CA LEU A 276 12.48 13.48 -20.88
C LEU A 276 12.76 14.95 -21.22
N HIS A 277 13.13 15.23 -22.47
CA HIS A 277 13.57 16.56 -22.90
C HIS A 277 12.40 17.44 -23.37
N SER A 278 11.54 16.89 -24.22
CA SER A 278 10.43 17.63 -24.83
C SER A 278 9.10 17.52 -24.07
N GLY A 279 8.93 16.51 -23.20
CA GLY A 279 7.66 16.24 -22.55
C GLY A 279 6.58 15.68 -23.49
N LYS A 280 6.89 15.36 -24.74
CA LYS A 280 5.92 14.75 -25.64
C LYS A 280 5.55 13.35 -25.18
N ILE A 281 4.24 13.03 -25.19
CA ILE A 281 3.78 11.68 -24.89
C ILE A 281 4.26 10.72 -25.97
N LYS A 282 4.86 9.61 -25.57
CA LYS A 282 5.33 8.53 -26.47
C LYS A 282 4.29 7.44 -26.62
N TRP A 283 3.68 7.03 -25.49
CA TRP A 283 2.61 6.04 -25.50
C TRP A 283 1.86 6.03 -24.16
N LYS A 284 0.67 5.40 -24.19
CA LYS A 284 -0.20 5.19 -23.04
C LYS A 284 -0.74 3.76 -23.05
N LEU A 285 -0.70 3.08 -21.91
CA LEU A 285 -1.26 1.75 -21.70
C LEU A 285 -2.29 1.79 -20.58
N LYS A 286 -3.56 1.53 -20.89
CA LYS A 286 -4.59 1.31 -19.86
C LYS A 286 -4.46 -0.10 -19.28
N TYR A 287 -4.28 -0.22 -17.96
CA TYR A 287 -4.18 -1.51 -17.26
C TYR A 287 -5.54 -2.02 -16.76
N ILE A 288 -6.57 -1.22 -16.75
CA ILE A 288 -7.96 -1.63 -16.55
C ILE A 288 -8.78 -1.12 -17.72
N LYS A 289 -9.41 -2.04 -18.45
CA LYS A 289 -10.49 -1.73 -19.39
C LYS A 289 -11.74 -1.43 -18.56
N GLU A 290 -12.57 -0.50 -18.97
CA GLU A 290 -13.69 0.05 -18.19
C GLU A 290 -14.45 -0.99 -17.34
N ILE A 291 -14.49 -0.79 -16.02
CA ILE A 291 -15.23 -1.63 -15.07
C ILE A 291 -16.74 -1.29 -15.09
N SER A 292 -17.13 -0.16 -15.65
CA SER A 292 -18.48 0.39 -15.52
C SER A 292 -19.45 -0.04 -16.61
N LYS A 293 -20.60 -0.59 -16.21
CA LYS A 293 -21.79 -0.63 -17.06
C LYS A 293 -22.48 0.75 -17.09
N ARG A 294 -23.06 1.12 -18.25
CA ARG A 294 -23.98 2.25 -18.34
C ARG A 294 -25.26 1.91 -17.55
N HIS A 295 -25.63 2.73 -16.58
CA HIS A 295 -26.93 2.67 -15.94
C HIS A 295 -27.74 3.92 -16.34
N GLY A 296 -28.92 3.73 -16.90
CA GLY A 296 -29.78 4.83 -17.30
C GLY A 296 -29.17 5.85 -18.27
N GLY A 297 -28.29 5.41 -19.18
CA GLY A 297 -27.63 6.26 -20.17
C GLY A 297 -26.48 7.14 -19.65
N LYS A 298 -26.21 7.20 -18.35
CA LYS A 298 -25.11 7.95 -17.77
C LYS A 298 -23.89 7.05 -17.52
N LYS A 299 -22.71 7.54 -17.87
CA LYS A 299 -21.42 6.88 -17.69
C LYS A 299 -20.99 7.05 -16.23
N PHE A 300 -20.84 5.94 -15.50
CA PHE A 300 -20.23 5.97 -14.17
C PHE A 300 -18.73 6.18 -14.29
N ASN A 301 -18.22 7.22 -13.67
CA ASN A 301 -16.79 7.37 -13.44
C ASN A 301 -16.38 6.54 -12.23
N ASN A 302 -16.05 5.27 -12.45
CA ASN A 302 -15.43 4.46 -11.44
C ASN A 302 -13.96 4.87 -11.30
N ASN A 303 -13.66 5.75 -10.37
CA ASN A 303 -12.33 6.32 -10.15
C ASN A 303 -11.42 5.46 -9.26
N GLY A 304 -11.83 4.26 -8.88
CA GLY A 304 -11.04 3.35 -8.05
C GLY A 304 -9.98 2.58 -8.83
N ALA A 305 -9.26 1.70 -8.14
CA ALA A 305 -8.19 0.86 -8.67
C ALA A 305 -7.04 1.65 -9.30
N ASN A 306 -6.81 2.86 -8.80
CA ASN A 306 -5.72 3.73 -9.22
C ASN A 306 -4.43 3.45 -8.46
N SER A 307 -3.30 3.69 -9.10
CA SER A 307 -2.00 3.67 -8.41
C SER A 307 -1.78 4.99 -7.68
N TRP A 308 -1.63 4.93 -6.37
CA TRP A 308 -1.45 6.12 -5.53
C TRP A 308 -0.33 5.99 -4.50
N GLY A 309 0.17 4.76 -4.26
CA GLY A 309 1.25 4.50 -3.32
C GLY A 309 2.62 4.79 -3.89
N GLY A 310 2.87 4.36 -5.11
CA GLY A 310 4.14 4.55 -5.80
C GLY A 310 4.42 3.50 -6.86
N ILE A 311 5.52 3.72 -7.56
CA ILE A 311 5.98 2.87 -8.66
C ILE A 311 7.46 2.57 -8.51
N SER A 312 7.92 1.44 -9.03
CA SER A 312 9.32 1.04 -9.07
C SER A 312 9.72 0.52 -10.44
N LEU A 313 10.99 0.64 -10.76
CA LEU A 313 11.51 0.32 -12.08
C LEU A 313 12.74 -0.60 -11.98
N ASP A 314 12.65 -1.76 -12.61
CA ASP A 314 13.81 -2.58 -12.94
C ASP A 314 14.46 -2.01 -14.21
N THR A 315 15.52 -1.23 -14.02
CA THR A 315 16.22 -0.58 -15.13
C THR A 315 16.97 -1.55 -16.02
N ALA A 316 17.42 -2.67 -15.48
CA ALA A 316 18.13 -3.69 -16.25
C ALA A 316 17.21 -4.41 -17.25
N ARG A 317 15.98 -4.70 -16.82
CA ARG A 317 14.99 -5.42 -17.64
C ARG A 317 14.03 -4.50 -18.37
N GLY A 318 13.92 -3.22 -17.97
CA GLY A 318 12.92 -2.29 -18.50
C GLY A 318 11.50 -2.65 -18.08
N VAL A 319 11.32 -3.13 -16.85
CA VAL A 319 10.02 -3.54 -16.30
C VAL A 319 9.59 -2.59 -15.20
N LEU A 320 8.40 -2.04 -15.34
CA LEU A 320 7.74 -1.18 -14.37
C LEU A 320 6.86 -2.02 -13.45
N TYR A 321 6.95 -1.77 -12.13
CA TYR A 321 6.09 -2.38 -11.12
C TYR A 321 5.31 -1.29 -10.40
N PHE A 322 4.03 -1.52 -10.17
CA PHE A 322 3.19 -0.62 -9.39
C PHE A 322 2.06 -1.36 -8.70
N THR A 323 1.56 -0.76 -7.64
CA THR A 323 0.42 -1.26 -6.88
C THR A 323 -0.83 -0.45 -7.20
N THR A 324 -2.00 -1.08 -7.04
CA THR A 324 -3.30 -0.45 -7.27
C THR A 324 -4.16 -0.49 -6.01
N GLY A 325 -5.02 0.51 -5.89
CA GLY A 325 -5.99 0.60 -4.84
C GLY A 325 -7.24 -0.24 -5.08
N ASN A 326 -8.16 -0.18 -4.13
CA ASN A 326 -9.46 -0.83 -4.23
C ASN A 326 -10.32 -0.19 -5.34
N PRO A 327 -11.27 -0.94 -5.90
CA PRO A 327 -12.24 -0.38 -6.83
C PRO A 327 -13.25 0.51 -6.10
N HIS A 328 -13.77 1.54 -6.77
CA HIS A 328 -14.79 2.41 -6.22
C HIS A 328 -16.20 1.82 -6.50
N PHE A 329 -17.14 1.81 -5.60
CA PHE A 329 -17.17 2.45 -4.28
C PHE A 329 -16.61 1.52 -3.21
N TYR A 330 -16.08 2.10 -2.10
CA TYR A 330 -15.28 1.36 -1.12
C TYR A 330 -15.95 0.10 -0.55
N LEU A 331 -17.13 0.24 0.06
CA LEU A 331 -17.82 -0.85 0.77
C LEU A 331 -19.00 -1.42 -0.03
N ASP A 332 -19.28 -0.90 -1.21
CA ASP A 332 -20.40 -1.30 -2.08
C ASP A 332 -19.89 -1.75 -3.45
N GLY A 333 -19.96 -3.05 -3.70
CA GLY A 333 -19.60 -3.69 -4.96
C GLY A 333 -20.76 -3.93 -5.91
N THR A 334 -22.00 -3.58 -5.53
CA THR A 334 -23.22 -3.90 -6.31
C THR A 334 -23.21 -3.37 -7.74
N GLN A 335 -22.46 -2.29 -8.01
CA GLN A 335 -22.34 -1.68 -9.33
C GLN A 335 -21.16 -2.21 -10.16
N ARG A 336 -20.32 -3.09 -9.60
CA ARG A 336 -19.11 -3.60 -10.22
C ARG A 336 -18.94 -5.12 -10.01
N PRO A 337 -19.89 -5.93 -10.52
CA PRO A 337 -19.85 -7.38 -10.33
C PRO A 337 -18.55 -7.98 -10.90
N GLY A 338 -18.16 -9.14 -10.34
CA GLY A 338 -16.98 -9.88 -10.73
C GLY A 338 -15.73 -9.51 -9.92
N PRO A 339 -14.57 -10.08 -10.20
CA PRO A 339 -13.36 -10.00 -9.39
C PRO A 339 -12.70 -8.59 -9.39
N ASN A 340 -13.08 -7.72 -10.31
CA ASN A 340 -12.50 -6.39 -10.52
C ASN A 340 -10.97 -6.46 -10.74
N LEU A 341 -10.57 -7.22 -11.74
CA LEU A 341 -9.17 -7.51 -12.07
C LEU A 341 -8.30 -6.26 -12.14
N ASN A 342 -7.05 -6.39 -11.68
CA ASN A 342 -6.08 -5.31 -11.59
C ASN A 342 -6.44 -4.21 -10.56
N SER A 343 -7.49 -4.39 -9.75
CA SER A 343 -7.69 -3.63 -8.52
C SER A 343 -7.07 -4.37 -7.34
N SER A 344 -6.67 -3.67 -6.28
CA SER A 344 -6.01 -4.24 -5.09
C SER A 344 -4.92 -5.25 -5.49
N SER A 345 -4.07 -4.83 -6.45
CA SER A 345 -3.13 -5.69 -7.17
C SER A 345 -1.72 -5.11 -7.23
N LEU A 346 -0.74 -6.00 -7.37
CA LEU A 346 0.62 -5.68 -7.80
C LEU A 346 0.75 -6.07 -9.28
N ILE A 347 1.21 -5.13 -10.12
CA ILE A 347 1.22 -5.26 -11.58
C ILE A 347 2.63 -5.02 -12.12
N ALA A 348 3.06 -5.84 -13.06
CA ALA A 348 4.29 -5.67 -13.83
C ALA A 348 3.99 -5.33 -15.29
N VAL A 349 4.68 -4.32 -15.83
CA VAL A 349 4.53 -3.86 -17.21
C VAL A 349 5.89 -3.84 -17.91
N ASP A 350 5.97 -4.52 -19.05
CA ASP A 350 7.11 -4.42 -19.96
C ASP A 350 7.03 -3.11 -20.73
N LEU A 351 8.05 -2.26 -20.54
CA LEU A 351 8.11 -0.94 -21.17
C LEU A 351 8.48 -1.00 -22.66
N LYS A 352 9.18 -2.03 -23.10
CA LYS A 352 9.55 -2.24 -24.52
C LYS A 352 8.35 -2.77 -25.29
N GLU A 353 7.75 -3.85 -24.78
CA GLU A 353 6.59 -4.50 -25.42
C GLU A 353 5.28 -3.76 -25.15
N LYS A 354 5.28 -2.76 -24.24
CA LYS A 354 4.10 -1.95 -23.86
C LYS A 354 2.90 -2.80 -23.44
N LYS A 355 3.14 -3.84 -22.66
CA LYS A 355 2.12 -4.79 -22.20
C LYS A 355 2.27 -5.16 -20.73
N ILE A 356 1.16 -5.58 -20.12
CA ILE A 356 1.18 -6.19 -18.79
C ILE A 356 1.83 -7.57 -18.93
N LEU A 357 2.88 -7.82 -18.13
CA LEU A 357 3.51 -9.14 -18.02
C LEU A 357 2.68 -10.06 -17.13
N TRP A 358 2.36 -9.56 -15.95
CA TRP A 358 1.56 -10.28 -14.96
C TRP A 358 0.89 -9.30 -13.99
N SER A 359 -0.10 -9.81 -13.27
CA SER A 359 -0.81 -9.11 -12.20
C SER A 359 -1.16 -10.09 -11.10
N PHE A 360 -0.86 -9.75 -9.85
CA PHE A 360 -1.28 -10.49 -8.67
C PHE A 360 -2.29 -9.67 -7.87
N GLN A 361 -3.50 -10.20 -7.68
CA GLN A 361 -4.58 -9.55 -6.94
C GLN A 361 -4.66 -10.13 -5.52
N GLU A 362 -4.41 -9.31 -4.50
CA GLU A 362 -4.49 -9.73 -3.09
C GLU A 362 -5.94 -9.88 -2.63
N THR A 363 -6.83 -8.98 -3.06
CA THR A 363 -8.24 -8.99 -2.67
C THR A 363 -9.13 -8.98 -3.89
N SER A 364 -9.85 -10.07 -4.12
CA SER A 364 -10.82 -10.16 -5.21
C SER A 364 -12.14 -9.51 -4.80
N HIS A 365 -12.73 -8.75 -5.72
CA HIS A 365 -13.99 -8.01 -5.47
C HIS A 365 -13.93 -7.20 -4.17
N ASP A 366 -12.90 -6.39 -4.02
CA ASP A 366 -12.59 -5.69 -2.78
C ASP A 366 -13.72 -4.72 -2.38
N ILE A 367 -14.42 -5.04 -1.29
CA ILE A 367 -15.36 -4.17 -0.58
C ILE A 367 -14.87 -3.78 0.82
N TRP A 368 -13.61 -4.07 1.15
CA TRP A 368 -13.03 -3.86 2.49
C TRP A 368 -11.98 -2.75 2.54
N ASN A 369 -11.81 -1.99 1.45
CA ASN A 369 -10.77 -0.96 1.32
C ASN A 369 -9.33 -1.52 1.44
N SER A 370 -9.10 -2.71 0.88
CA SER A 370 -7.83 -3.43 0.95
C SER A 370 -6.86 -3.01 -0.17
N ASP A 371 -6.60 -1.70 -0.30
CA ASP A 371 -5.60 -1.21 -1.24
C ASP A 371 -4.24 -1.86 -1.02
N LEU A 372 -3.43 -1.91 -2.08
CA LEU A 372 -1.99 -2.04 -1.96
C LEU A 372 -1.38 -0.61 -2.00
N PRO A 373 -1.15 0.01 -0.82
CA PRO A 373 -0.90 1.46 -0.76
C PRO A 373 0.57 1.83 -0.93
N ALA A 374 1.47 0.86 -0.79
CA ALA A 374 2.91 1.08 -0.77
C ALA A 374 3.53 0.99 -2.16
N PRO A 375 4.62 1.74 -2.45
CA PRO A 375 5.41 1.49 -3.65
C PRO A 375 6.01 0.08 -3.58
N PRO A 376 6.02 -0.70 -4.68
CA PRO A 376 6.70 -1.98 -4.72
C PRO A 376 8.20 -1.81 -4.44
N ILE A 377 8.81 -2.75 -3.73
CA ILE A 377 10.23 -2.74 -3.42
C ILE A 377 10.92 -3.82 -4.23
N LEU A 378 11.96 -3.46 -4.98
CA LEU A 378 12.75 -4.42 -5.76
C LEU A 378 14.00 -4.82 -4.98
N THR A 379 14.20 -6.14 -4.82
CA THR A 379 15.38 -6.71 -4.18
C THR A 379 15.65 -8.12 -4.70
N SER A 380 16.65 -8.78 -4.15
CA SER A 380 16.88 -10.20 -4.33
C SER A 380 16.90 -10.90 -2.98
N ILE A 381 16.43 -12.11 -2.94
CA ILE A 381 16.42 -12.96 -1.74
C ILE A 381 17.19 -14.25 -2.01
N ARG A 382 17.57 -14.94 -0.94
CA ARG A 382 18.18 -16.26 -0.98
C ARG A 382 17.16 -17.30 -0.53
N LYS A 383 16.82 -18.24 -1.41
CA LYS A 383 15.96 -19.37 -1.08
C LYS A 383 16.51 -20.65 -1.74
N ASN A 384 16.62 -21.73 -0.94
CA ASN A 384 17.16 -23.02 -1.41
C ASN A 384 18.51 -22.89 -2.17
N ASN A 385 19.44 -22.13 -1.61
CA ASN A 385 20.75 -21.80 -2.18
C ASN A 385 20.73 -21.06 -3.53
N LYS A 386 19.56 -20.56 -3.95
CA LYS A 386 19.41 -19.74 -5.17
C LYS A 386 19.16 -18.30 -4.79
N ILE A 387 19.69 -17.38 -5.59
CA ILE A 387 19.32 -15.95 -5.54
C ILE A 387 18.13 -15.76 -6.48
N ILE A 388 17.06 -15.20 -5.96
CA ILE A 388 15.84 -14.94 -6.71
C ILE A 388 15.54 -13.44 -6.65
N ASP A 389 15.37 -12.83 -7.81
CA ASP A 389 14.94 -11.45 -7.93
C ASP A 389 13.45 -11.35 -7.64
N VAL A 390 13.11 -10.54 -6.63
CA VAL A 390 11.73 -10.42 -6.15
C VAL A 390 11.24 -8.99 -6.16
N VAL A 391 9.93 -8.85 -6.27
CA VAL A 391 9.20 -7.62 -5.98
C VAL A 391 8.37 -7.82 -4.73
N ILE A 392 8.45 -6.85 -3.81
CA ILE A 392 7.81 -6.90 -2.49
C ILE A 392 6.78 -5.79 -2.40
N ALA A 393 5.63 -6.07 -1.79
CA ALA A 393 4.65 -5.06 -1.43
C ALA A 393 4.07 -5.35 -0.04
N PRO A 394 4.35 -4.52 0.97
CA PRO A 394 3.59 -4.52 2.21
C PRO A 394 2.19 -3.95 1.96
N THR A 395 1.16 -4.57 2.57
CA THR A 395 -0.24 -4.28 2.25
C THR A 395 -1.04 -3.74 3.42
N LYS A 396 -2.19 -3.15 3.15
CA LYS A 396 -3.13 -2.73 4.20
C LYS A 396 -3.59 -3.89 5.07
N ARG A 397 -3.64 -5.09 4.51
CA ARG A 397 -4.00 -6.30 5.27
C ARG A 397 -2.87 -6.84 6.15
N SER A 398 -1.83 -6.04 6.37
CA SER A 398 -0.65 -6.43 7.15
C SER A 398 0.10 -7.65 6.58
N ASN A 399 -0.11 -7.97 5.33
CA ASN A 399 0.62 -9.00 4.62
C ASN A 399 1.84 -8.41 3.91
N THR A 400 2.78 -9.27 3.54
CA THR A 400 3.88 -8.95 2.65
C THR A 400 3.78 -9.82 1.42
N LEU A 401 3.46 -9.23 0.27
CA LEU A 401 3.58 -9.95 -0.99
C LEU A 401 5.08 -10.05 -1.35
N ILE A 402 5.57 -11.25 -1.63
CA ILE A 402 6.91 -11.49 -2.16
C ILE A 402 6.75 -12.34 -3.40
N LEU A 403 6.89 -11.72 -4.57
CA LEU A 403 6.65 -12.37 -5.85
C LEU A 403 7.93 -12.43 -6.66
N ASP A 404 8.11 -13.50 -7.43
CA ASP A 404 9.13 -13.55 -8.47
C ASP A 404 8.94 -12.39 -9.44
N ARG A 405 10.01 -11.66 -9.70
CA ARG A 405 9.94 -10.41 -10.47
C ARG A 405 9.57 -10.63 -11.93
N LEU A 406 9.93 -11.79 -12.49
CA LEU A 406 9.67 -12.12 -13.89
C LEU A 406 8.29 -12.74 -14.11
N THR A 407 7.87 -13.64 -13.21
CA THR A 407 6.68 -14.46 -13.41
C THR A 407 5.46 -13.97 -12.62
N GLY A 408 5.68 -13.19 -11.55
CA GLY A 408 4.62 -12.81 -10.62
C GLY A 408 4.17 -13.94 -9.68
N GLU A 409 4.86 -15.08 -9.72
CA GLU A 409 4.58 -16.20 -8.83
C GLU A 409 4.99 -15.87 -7.40
N PRO A 410 4.14 -16.19 -6.40
CA PRO A 410 4.50 -16.05 -5.00
C PRO A 410 5.71 -16.93 -4.63
N ILE A 411 6.66 -16.33 -3.92
CA ILE A 411 7.83 -17.07 -3.42
C ILE A 411 7.45 -18.04 -2.31
N PHE A 412 6.45 -17.68 -1.52
CA PHE A 412 5.89 -18.53 -0.46
C PHE A 412 4.49 -18.97 -0.85
N ASP A 413 4.19 -20.21 -0.53
CA ASP A 413 2.88 -20.77 -0.79
C ASP A 413 1.81 -20.07 0.05
N PHE A 414 0.65 -19.91 -0.51
CA PHE A 414 -0.54 -19.43 0.17
C PHE A 414 -1.74 -20.29 -0.22
N ARG A 415 -2.82 -20.18 0.52
CA ARG A 415 -4.06 -20.89 0.20
C ARG A 415 -5.15 -19.91 -0.23
N LEU A 416 -6.14 -20.42 -0.95
CA LEU A 416 -7.42 -19.74 -1.11
C LEU A 416 -8.33 -20.17 0.02
N ARG A 417 -8.89 -19.21 0.74
CA ARG A 417 -9.81 -19.45 1.83
C ARG A 417 -11.19 -18.93 1.46
N LYS A 418 -12.24 -19.71 1.79
CA LYS A 418 -13.60 -19.30 1.55
C LYS A 418 -13.97 -18.08 2.38
N ALA A 419 -14.52 -17.07 1.73
CA ALA A 419 -15.07 -15.89 2.37
C ALA A 419 -16.61 -16.02 2.46
N PRO A 420 -17.24 -15.45 3.49
CA PRO A 420 -18.70 -15.41 3.58
C PRO A 420 -19.32 -14.68 2.39
N MET A 421 -20.46 -15.19 1.93
CA MET A 421 -21.24 -14.52 0.87
C MET A 421 -21.96 -13.32 1.43
N SER A 422 -22.04 -12.25 0.64
CA SER A 422 -22.82 -11.09 1.01
C SER A 422 -24.32 -11.38 1.00
N LYS A 423 -25.01 -10.89 2.01
CA LYS A 423 -26.48 -10.87 2.09
C LYS A 423 -27.08 -9.57 1.57
N LEU A 424 -26.23 -8.60 1.18
CA LEU A 424 -26.68 -7.32 0.66
C LEU A 424 -27.32 -7.49 -0.72
N PRO A 425 -28.56 -7.00 -0.96
CA PRO A 425 -29.23 -7.17 -2.25
C PRO A 425 -28.43 -6.60 -3.41
N GLY A 426 -28.06 -7.46 -4.36
CA GLY A 426 -27.31 -7.13 -5.57
C GLY A 426 -25.78 -7.19 -5.41
N GLU A 427 -25.27 -7.44 -4.20
CA GLU A 427 -23.84 -7.67 -3.95
C GLU A 427 -23.45 -9.13 -4.23
N LYS A 428 -22.32 -9.32 -4.90
CA LYS A 428 -21.78 -10.65 -5.22
C LYS A 428 -20.30 -10.69 -4.88
N THR A 429 -20.00 -11.04 -3.65
CA THR A 429 -18.61 -11.20 -3.18
C THR A 429 -17.96 -12.44 -3.77
N SER A 430 -16.64 -12.43 -3.88
CA SER A 430 -15.87 -13.62 -4.28
C SER A 430 -15.94 -14.68 -3.20
N TYR A 431 -16.11 -15.94 -3.62
CA TYR A 431 -16.18 -17.09 -2.71
C TYR A 431 -14.85 -17.36 -2.01
N TYR A 432 -13.75 -17.05 -2.65
CA TYR A 432 -12.39 -17.32 -2.16
C TYR A 432 -11.57 -16.05 -2.16
N GLN A 433 -10.75 -15.93 -1.12
CA GLN A 433 -9.76 -14.86 -1.00
C GLN A 433 -8.39 -15.48 -0.70
N PRO A 434 -7.30 -14.90 -1.18
CA PRO A 434 -5.96 -15.30 -0.77
C PRO A 434 -5.79 -15.18 0.75
N ASP A 435 -5.30 -16.25 1.37
CA ASP A 435 -4.95 -16.28 2.78
C ASP A 435 -3.45 -16.53 2.92
N LEU A 436 -2.71 -15.43 3.10
CA LEU A 436 -1.25 -15.42 3.20
C LEU A 436 -0.86 -15.69 4.66
N ILE A 437 -0.19 -16.83 4.90
CA ILE A 437 0.29 -17.23 6.21
C ILE A 437 1.78 -16.96 6.33
N ILE A 438 2.52 -17.21 5.26
CA ILE A 438 3.93 -16.91 5.10
C ILE A 438 4.09 -16.07 3.83
N PRO A 439 4.73 -14.91 3.89
CA PRO A 439 5.37 -14.27 5.06
C PRO A 439 4.40 -14.02 6.22
N GLU A 440 4.91 -14.15 7.44
CA GLU A 440 4.12 -13.89 8.66
C GLU A 440 3.53 -12.48 8.61
N PRO A 441 2.21 -12.33 8.83
CA PRO A 441 1.58 -11.01 8.87
C PRO A 441 2.18 -10.14 9.97
N PHE A 442 2.51 -8.90 9.64
CA PHE A 442 3.11 -7.95 10.58
C PHE A 442 2.07 -7.16 11.39
N GLY A 443 0.79 -7.48 11.27
CA GLY A 443 -0.30 -6.88 12.01
C GLY A 443 -1.54 -7.77 12.07
N ARG A 444 -2.54 -7.33 12.82
CA ARG A 444 -3.81 -8.04 12.97
C ARG A 444 -4.64 -7.95 11.70
N ASN A 445 -5.31 -9.04 11.33
CA ASN A 445 -6.13 -9.13 10.12
C ASN A 445 -7.59 -9.48 10.38
N VAL A 446 -7.86 -10.29 11.39
CA VAL A 446 -9.19 -10.75 11.76
C VAL A 446 -9.42 -10.39 13.21
N PHE A 447 -10.53 -9.73 13.50
CA PHE A 447 -10.92 -9.36 14.84
C PHE A 447 -11.44 -10.57 15.61
N SER A 448 -11.10 -10.63 16.90
CA SER A 448 -11.63 -11.55 17.90
C SER A 448 -12.12 -10.73 19.09
N GLU A 449 -13.14 -11.21 19.80
CA GLU A 449 -13.62 -10.58 21.04
C GLU A 449 -12.53 -10.53 22.12
N ASN A 450 -11.58 -11.45 22.08
CA ASN A 450 -10.41 -11.45 22.97
C ASN A 450 -9.44 -10.28 22.71
N ASP A 451 -9.57 -9.61 21.57
CA ASP A 451 -8.79 -8.40 21.28
C ASP A 451 -9.29 -7.20 22.09
N LEU A 452 -10.55 -7.21 22.53
CA LEU A 452 -11.16 -6.09 23.27
C LEU A 452 -10.45 -5.83 24.59
N TRP A 453 -10.03 -4.60 24.79
CA TRP A 453 -9.26 -4.18 25.95
C TRP A 453 -9.53 -2.72 26.33
N SER A 454 -9.38 -2.43 27.61
CA SER A 454 -9.27 -1.07 28.12
C SER A 454 -8.40 -1.08 29.38
N TYR A 455 -7.79 0.04 29.67
CA TYR A 455 -7.04 0.30 30.92
C TYR A 455 -7.96 0.45 32.14
N ASP A 456 -9.27 0.54 31.96
CA ASP A 456 -10.30 0.66 32.99
C ASP A 456 -11.36 -0.43 32.79
N GLU A 457 -11.64 -1.20 33.84
CA GLU A 457 -12.56 -2.34 33.78
C GLU A 457 -14.01 -1.92 33.44
N LYS A 458 -14.48 -0.78 33.95
CA LYS A 458 -15.84 -0.27 33.66
C LYS A 458 -15.97 0.12 32.19
N ILE A 459 -14.91 0.69 31.63
CA ILE A 459 -14.87 1.02 30.20
C ILE A 459 -14.82 -0.27 29.38
N GLN A 460 -14.00 -1.24 29.77
CA GLN A 460 -13.89 -2.54 29.10
C GLN A 460 -15.23 -3.29 29.06
N ASN A 461 -15.98 -3.30 30.14
CA ASN A 461 -17.31 -3.92 30.19
C ASN A 461 -18.29 -3.22 29.23
N LYS A 462 -18.29 -1.89 29.15
CA LYS A 462 -19.09 -1.13 28.19
C LYS A 462 -18.72 -1.45 26.76
N ILE A 463 -17.43 -1.58 26.46
CA ILE A 463 -16.89 -1.95 25.15
C ILE A 463 -17.38 -3.35 24.75
N LYS A 464 -17.27 -4.34 25.63
CA LYS A 464 -17.76 -5.70 25.38
C LYS A 464 -19.26 -5.73 25.08
N ILE A 465 -20.06 -5.00 25.86
CA ILE A 465 -21.51 -4.88 25.63
C ILE A 465 -21.81 -4.22 24.28
N LYS A 466 -21.11 -3.12 23.94
CA LYS A 466 -21.30 -2.39 22.68
C LYS A 466 -21.09 -3.28 21.47
N TYR A 467 -20.03 -4.09 21.49
CA TYR A 467 -19.59 -4.84 20.30
C TYR A 467 -20.17 -6.25 20.19
N LYS A 468 -20.90 -6.74 21.20
CA LYS A 468 -21.46 -8.09 21.23
C LYS A 468 -22.25 -8.49 19.98
N ASN A 469 -22.92 -7.54 19.33
CA ASN A 469 -23.80 -7.82 18.19
C ASN A 469 -23.22 -7.30 16.84
N TYR A 470 -21.96 -6.90 16.80
CA TYR A 470 -21.33 -6.45 15.56
C TYR A 470 -20.87 -7.64 14.73
N ASN A 471 -20.87 -7.50 13.40
CA ASN A 471 -20.29 -8.48 12.51
C ASN A 471 -18.77 -8.39 12.52
N TYR A 472 -18.09 -9.51 12.38
CA TYR A 472 -16.64 -9.58 12.16
C TYR A 472 -16.25 -10.93 11.56
N GLY A 473 -15.04 -11.04 11.01
CA GLY A 473 -14.52 -12.29 10.47
C GLY A 473 -13.59 -12.10 9.28
N PHE A 474 -13.14 -13.20 8.72
CA PHE A 474 -12.28 -13.22 7.54
C PHE A 474 -13.08 -12.76 6.31
N TYR A 475 -12.73 -11.57 5.78
CA TYR A 475 -13.45 -10.94 4.66
C TYR A 475 -14.96 -10.92 4.86
N GLN A 476 -15.40 -10.55 6.07
CA GLN A 476 -16.82 -10.48 6.42
C GLN A 476 -17.50 -9.38 5.59
N PRO A 477 -18.50 -9.70 4.74
CA PRO A 477 -19.27 -8.70 4.01
C PRO A 477 -20.17 -7.87 4.91
N TYR A 478 -20.55 -6.70 4.41
CA TYR A 478 -21.46 -5.79 5.13
C TYR A 478 -22.91 -6.23 5.00
N GLU A 479 -23.66 -6.03 6.06
CA GLU A 479 -25.12 -6.16 6.12
C GLU A 479 -25.75 -4.76 6.34
N LEU A 480 -26.95 -4.55 5.83
CA LEU A 480 -27.67 -3.30 6.08
C LEU A 480 -27.96 -3.16 7.56
N ASP A 481 -27.85 -1.92 8.05
CA ASP A 481 -28.16 -1.53 9.42
C ASP A 481 -27.41 -2.29 10.51
N LYS A 482 -26.30 -2.97 10.13
CA LYS A 482 -25.43 -3.67 11.05
C LYS A 482 -23.99 -3.21 10.88
N LYS A 483 -23.35 -2.84 11.98
CA LYS A 483 -21.93 -2.49 11.97
C LYS A 483 -21.05 -3.73 11.88
N THR A 484 -19.93 -3.59 11.19
CA THR A 484 -18.89 -4.61 11.04
C THR A 484 -17.59 -4.10 11.62
N LEU A 485 -16.92 -4.94 12.41
CA LEU A 485 -15.59 -4.68 12.95
C LEU A 485 -14.53 -5.25 11.99
N GLN A 486 -13.59 -4.44 11.60
CA GLN A 486 -12.47 -4.88 10.78
C GLN A 486 -11.18 -4.16 11.14
N TYR A 487 -10.07 -4.86 11.04
CA TYR A 487 -8.76 -4.25 11.03
C TYR A 487 -8.44 -3.66 9.65
N ASN A 488 -7.44 -2.80 9.62
CA ASN A 488 -6.75 -2.42 8.39
C ASN A 488 -7.55 -1.58 7.38
N PHE A 489 -8.65 -0.97 7.78
CA PHE A 489 -9.40 -0.06 6.90
C PHE A 489 -8.53 1.13 6.41
N ASN A 490 -7.74 1.71 7.31
CA ASN A 490 -6.67 2.67 6.97
C ASN A 490 -5.27 2.04 7.07
N GLY A 491 -5.19 0.73 6.84
CA GLY A 491 -3.96 -0.01 6.66
C GLY A 491 -3.31 -0.61 7.91
N GLY A 492 -2.73 -1.78 7.70
CA GLY A 492 -1.57 -2.28 8.41
C GLY A 492 -0.35 -1.51 7.94
N ALA A 493 0.09 -1.73 6.68
CA ALA A 493 1.01 -0.81 6.02
C ALA A 493 0.25 0.24 5.19
N GLU A 494 0.90 1.37 4.95
CA GLU A 494 0.36 2.49 4.21
C GLU A 494 1.38 3.00 3.16
N TRP A 495 1.12 4.16 2.54
CA TRP A 495 1.93 4.71 1.44
C TRP A 495 3.41 4.91 1.76
N MET A 496 3.76 4.94 3.03
CA MET A 496 5.15 5.01 3.46
C MET A 496 5.92 3.75 3.05
N GLY A 497 5.24 2.60 2.99
CA GLY A 497 5.85 1.30 2.65
C GLY A 497 6.89 0.87 3.67
N GLY A 498 7.84 0.05 3.21
CA GLY A 498 8.94 -0.46 4.02
C GLY A 498 10.31 0.03 3.55
N SER A 499 11.34 -0.34 4.31
CA SER A 499 12.73 -0.24 3.95
C SER A 499 13.35 -1.63 3.89
N VAL A 500 14.17 -1.93 2.88
CA VAL A 500 14.76 -3.26 2.69
C VAL A 500 16.26 -3.20 2.72
N ASP A 501 16.83 -3.85 3.72
CA ASP A 501 18.24 -4.20 3.75
C ASP A 501 18.46 -5.37 2.76
N HIS A 502 18.95 -5.02 1.58
CA HIS A 502 19.15 -5.97 0.50
C HIS A 502 20.33 -6.94 0.74
N ASP A 503 21.29 -6.56 1.59
CA ASP A 503 22.44 -7.40 1.92
C ASP A 503 22.05 -8.56 2.85
N ASN A 504 21.14 -8.29 3.79
CA ASN A 504 20.67 -9.26 4.77
C ASN A 504 19.31 -9.89 4.41
N GLY A 505 18.61 -9.36 3.40
CA GLY A 505 17.28 -9.81 3.01
C GLY A 505 16.24 -9.54 4.11
N ILE A 506 16.30 -8.37 4.73
CA ILE A 506 15.41 -7.98 5.82
C ILE A 506 14.58 -6.76 5.41
N MET A 507 13.27 -6.84 5.60
CA MET A 507 12.37 -5.70 5.47
C MET A 507 12.02 -5.14 6.84
N TYR A 508 12.11 -3.82 6.97
CA TYR A 508 11.61 -3.06 8.11
C TYR A 508 10.33 -2.35 7.67
N VAL A 509 9.25 -2.53 8.44
CA VAL A 509 7.94 -1.93 8.12
C VAL A 509 7.25 -1.44 9.36
N THR A 510 6.74 -0.21 9.31
CA THR A 510 5.83 0.31 10.34
C THR A 510 4.41 -0.13 10.03
N SER A 511 3.64 -0.45 11.06
CA SER A 511 2.27 -0.91 10.90
C SER A 511 1.30 -0.33 11.93
N ASN A 512 0.02 -0.34 11.55
CA ASN A 512 -1.10 0.08 12.37
C ASN A 512 -1.98 -1.13 12.72
N ASN A 513 -2.37 -1.24 13.98
CA ASN A 513 -3.32 -2.23 14.47
C ASN A 513 -4.51 -1.50 15.07
N ILE A 514 -5.30 -0.85 14.21
CA ILE A 514 -6.48 -0.09 14.62
C ILE A 514 -7.73 -0.80 14.16
N LEU A 515 -8.64 -1.05 15.10
CA LEU A 515 -9.96 -1.58 14.80
C LEU A 515 -10.85 -0.48 14.27
N TRP A 516 -11.66 -0.79 13.26
CA TRP A 516 -12.61 0.15 12.64
C TRP A 516 -14.03 -0.38 12.75
N GLU A 517 -14.94 0.52 13.06
CA GLU A 517 -16.38 0.32 12.90
C GLU A 517 -16.76 0.77 11.49
N THR A 518 -17.30 -0.14 10.71
CA THR A 518 -17.70 0.11 9.34
C THR A 518 -19.15 -0.30 9.13
N ALA A 519 -19.88 0.42 8.30
CA ALA A 519 -21.27 0.11 7.98
C ALA A 519 -21.64 0.61 6.60
N ILE A 520 -22.70 0.03 6.05
CA ILE A 520 -23.40 0.54 4.88
C ILE A 520 -24.86 0.85 5.26
N VAL A 521 -25.33 1.99 4.79
CA VAL A 521 -26.70 2.44 5.02
C VAL A 521 -27.36 2.76 3.70
N LYS A 522 -28.67 2.48 3.59
CA LYS A 522 -29.45 2.78 2.40
C LYS A 522 -29.59 4.29 2.22
N ILE A 523 -29.36 4.78 1.01
CA ILE A 523 -29.63 6.19 0.69
C ILE A 523 -31.12 6.35 0.45
N ARG A 524 -31.77 7.25 1.21
CA ARG A 524 -33.23 7.50 1.12
C ARG A 524 -33.65 8.21 -0.17
N ASN A 525 -32.73 8.81 -0.91
CA ASN A 525 -33.09 9.60 -2.08
C ASN A 525 -33.05 8.75 -3.36
N GLU A 526 -34.19 8.26 -3.80
CA GLU A 526 -34.35 7.42 -5.00
C GLU A 526 -34.00 8.11 -6.32
N LYS A 527 -33.88 9.44 -6.34
CA LYS A 527 -33.44 10.20 -7.52
C LYS A 527 -31.91 10.18 -7.73
N SER A 528 -31.16 9.68 -6.76
CA SER A 528 -29.70 9.54 -6.90
C SER A 528 -29.35 8.33 -7.74
N LEU A 529 -28.75 8.57 -8.89
CA LEU A 529 -28.30 7.52 -9.80
C LEU A 529 -27.16 6.67 -9.22
N ILE A 530 -26.64 6.97 -7.98
CA ILE A 530 -25.41 6.36 -7.47
C ILE A 530 -25.06 6.86 -6.07
N PRO A 531 -24.46 6.01 -5.22
CA PRO A 531 -24.67 4.58 -5.02
C PRO A 531 -25.99 4.30 -4.31
N LYS A 532 -26.46 3.06 -4.34
CA LYS A 532 -27.64 2.63 -3.54
C LYS A 532 -27.37 2.75 -2.04
N TYR A 533 -26.12 2.72 -1.65
CA TYR A 533 -25.65 2.65 -0.27
C TYR A 533 -24.57 3.69 0.01
N LYS A 534 -24.57 4.21 1.23
CA LYS A 534 -23.52 5.09 1.76
C LYS A 534 -22.64 4.31 2.72
N SER A 535 -21.34 4.40 2.54
CA SER A 535 -20.32 3.86 3.45
C SER A 535 -20.16 4.77 4.66
N ILE A 536 -20.11 4.17 5.84
CA ILE A 536 -19.77 4.83 7.11
C ILE A 536 -18.58 4.07 7.69
N PHE A 537 -17.59 4.78 8.19
CA PHE A 537 -16.41 4.20 8.82
C PHE A 537 -15.82 5.15 9.85
N GLU A 538 -15.46 4.61 10.99
CA GLU A 538 -14.84 5.35 12.10
C GLU A 538 -13.88 4.44 12.86
N ARG A 539 -12.87 5.02 13.52
CA ARG A 539 -12.00 4.26 14.42
C ARG A 539 -12.80 3.80 15.63
N ALA A 540 -12.58 2.55 16.05
CA ALA A 540 -13.16 2.03 17.29
C ALA A 540 -12.33 2.56 18.48
N LEU A 541 -12.73 3.71 19.01
CA LEU A 541 -12.10 4.38 20.14
C LEU A 541 -13.04 4.40 21.34
N ASP A 542 -12.46 4.43 22.54
CA ASP A 542 -13.21 4.69 23.78
C ASP A 542 -13.54 6.20 23.90
N LYS A 543 -14.24 6.55 24.98
CA LYS A 543 -14.64 7.95 25.26
C LYS A 543 -13.46 8.90 25.47
N ASN A 544 -12.27 8.38 25.76
CA ASN A 544 -11.03 9.15 25.97
C ASN A 544 -10.14 9.18 24.73
N GLY A 545 -10.57 8.55 23.62
CA GLY A 545 -9.87 8.53 22.35
C GLY A 545 -8.79 7.44 22.23
N TYR A 546 -8.79 6.44 23.10
CA TYR A 546 -7.90 5.30 23.00
C TYR A 546 -8.55 4.15 22.21
N PRO A 547 -7.79 3.39 21.41
CA PRO A 547 -8.31 2.21 20.74
C PRO A 547 -8.87 1.18 21.72
N VAL A 548 -10.00 0.56 21.37
CA VAL A 548 -10.75 -0.38 22.24
C VAL A 548 -10.20 -1.80 22.23
N ILE A 549 -9.01 -1.97 21.72
CA ILE A 549 -8.31 -3.28 21.62
C ILE A 549 -7.00 -3.24 22.39
N SER A 550 -6.47 -4.42 22.72
CA SER A 550 -5.18 -4.53 23.39
C SER A 550 -4.04 -3.92 22.54
N PRO A 551 -3.11 -3.16 23.13
CA PRO A 551 -1.92 -2.69 22.45
C PRO A 551 -0.99 -3.87 22.01
N PRO A 552 0.03 -3.64 21.16
CA PRO A 552 0.43 -2.36 20.61
C PRO A 552 -0.45 -1.93 19.42
N TRP A 553 -0.79 -0.63 19.36
CA TRP A 553 -1.60 -0.03 18.31
C TRP A 553 -0.81 0.40 17.08
N GLY A 554 0.49 0.54 17.23
CA GLY A 554 1.46 0.70 16.18
C GLY A 554 2.70 -0.09 16.49
N SER A 555 3.35 -0.63 15.48
CA SER A 555 4.59 -1.42 15.63
C SER A 555 5.58 -1.16 14.51
N LEU A 556 6.85 -1.43 14.81
CA LEU A 556 7.92 -1.60 13.84
C LEU A 556 8.32 -3.07 13.83
N THR A 557 8.35 -3.65 12.63
CA THR A 557 8.63 -5.07 12.41
C THR A 557 9.84 -5.24 11.51
N ALA A 558 10.75 -6.15 11.87
CA ALA A 558 11.78 -6.70 11.00
C ALA A 558 11.36 -8.09 10.52
N LEU A 559 11.22 -8.24 9.23
CA LEU A 559 10.79 -9.46 8.55
C LEU A 559 11.93 -10.03 7.71
N ASN A 560 12.30 -11.29 7.93
CA ASN A 560 13.25 -11.98 7.09
C ASN A 560 12.58 -12.42 5.77
N LEU A 561 13.01 -11.83 4.68
CA LEU A 561 12.46 -12.07 3.35
C LEU A 561 12.84 -13.44 2.78
N ASN A 562 13.93 -14.06 3.27
CA ASN A 562 14.40 -15.35 2.78
C ASN A 562 13.53 -16.51 3.28
N ASN A 563 12.95 -16.39 4.47
CA ASN A 563 12.11 -17.44 5.07
C ASN A 563 10.69 -16.98 5.45
N GLY A 564 10.39 -15.68 5.31
CA GLY A 564 9.09 -15.12 5.61
C GLY A 564 8.75 -15.01 7.11
N LYS A 565 9.73 -15.12 8.00
CA LYS A 565 9.52 -15.06 9.45
C LYS A 565 9.83 -13.69 10.04
N ILE A 566 9.07 -13.29 11.05
CA ILE A 566 9.36 -12.09 11.83
C ILE A 566 10.61 -12.35 12.68
N ILE A 567 11.61 -11.48 12.55
CA ILE A 567 12.84 -11.53 13.37
C ILE A 567 12.56 -10.90 14.72
N TRP A 568 11.99 -9.69 14.68
CA TRP A 568 11.53 -8.96 15.85
C TRP A 568 10.39 -8.02 15.49
N GLN A 569 9.57 -7.70 16.47
CA GLN A 569 8.50 -6.72 16.38
C GLN A 569 8.39 -5.99 17.72
N VAL A 570 8.39 -4.66 17.66
CA VAL A 570 8.35 -3.79 18.83
C VAL A 570 7.25 -2.75 18.72
N PRO A 571 6.69 -2.28 19.85
CA PRO A 571 5.77 -1.13 19.84
C PRO A 571 6.44 0.10 19.24
N PHE A 572 5.66 0.88 18.48
CA PHE A 572 6.13 2.11 17.82
C PHE A 572 5.25 3.30 18.22
N GLY A 573 5.87 4.23 18.94
CA GLY A 573 5.21 5.34 19.62
C GLY A 573 4.68 4.95 21.01
N GLU A 574 4.19 5.95 21.75
CA GLU A 574 3.70 5.80 23.10
C GLU A 574 2.56 6.78 23.40
N PHE A 575 1.56 6.35 24.14
CA PHE A 575 0.63 7.27 24.79
C PHE A 575 1.13 7.57 26.20
N ASP A 576 1.77 8.71 26.39
CA ASP A 576 2.39 9.14 27.66
C ASP A 576 1.40 9.09 28.85
N ALA A 577 0.12 9.38 28.60
CA ALA A 577 -0.91 9.32 29.63
C ALA A 577 -1.15 7.88 30.12
N LEU A 578 -1.22 6.92 29.22
CA LEU A 578 -1.39 5.49 29.59
C LEU A 578 -0.14 4.94 30.25
N LYS A 579 1.04 5.34 29.80
CA LYS A 579 2.31 4.97 30.44
C LYS A 579 2.37 5.41 31.88
N LYS A 580 1.91 6.63 32.20
CA LYS A 580 1.82 7.16 33.57
C LYS A 580 0.83 6.37 34.43
N LEU A 581 -0.18 5.76 33.82
CA LEU A 581 -1.15 4.87 34.50
C LEU A 581 -0.64 3.41 34.65
N GLY A 582 0.62 3.11 34.25
CA GLY A 582 1.19 1.79 34.35
C GLY A 582 1.02 0.90 33.10
N PHE A 583 0.55 1.46 31.97
CA PHE A 583 0.38 0.77 30.71
C PHE A 583 1.39 1.27 29.64
N PRO A 584 2.67 0.87 29.74
CA PRO A 584 3.69 1.22 28.75
C PRO A 584 3.57 0.37 27.49
N ASN A 585 4.37 0.71 26.47
CA ASN A 585 4.49 -0.03 25.20
C ASN A 585 3.18 -0.09 24.40
N THR A 586 2.42 0.99 24.45
CA THR A 586 1.12 1.07 23.77
C THR A 586 1.23 1.08 22.27
N GLY A 587 2.36 1.56 21.72
CA GLY A 587 2.38 1.96 20.32
C GLY A 587 1.35 3.05 20.02
N THR A 588 1.38 3.64 18.84
CA THR A 588 0.35 4.56 18.36
C THR A 588 0.10 4.36 16.87
N GLU A 589 -1.07 4.76 16.38
CA GLU A 589 -1.28 4.86 14.94
C GLU A 589 -0.21 5.79 14.33
N ASN A 590 0.35 5.42 13.16
CA ASN A 590 1.49 6.10 12.57
C ASN A 590 1.41 6.18 11.05
N PHE A 591 1.97 7.26 10.45
CA PHE A 591 2.00 7.49 9.01
C PHE A 591 3.29 8.18 8.54
N GLY A 592 4.41 7.98 9.23
CA GLY A 592 5.70 8.58 8.85
C GLY A 592 6.64 7.63 8.11
N GLY A 593 6.61 6.34 8.46
CA GLY A 593 7.42 5.29 7.83
C GLY A 593 8.84 5.18 8.36
N VAL A 594 9.62 4.31 7.71
CA VAL A 594 10.96 3.89 8.14
C VAL A 594 11.98 3.98 7.01
N THR A 595 13.23 4.28 7.37
CA THR A 595 14.42 4.20 6.51
C THR A 595 15.52 3.50 7.29
N ALA A 596 16.09 2.44 6.74
CA ALA A 596 17.19 1.70 7.36
C ALA A 596 18.53 2.02 6.72
N THR A 597 19.62 1.79 7.45
CA THR A 597 20.99 2.02 6.95
C THR A 597 21.92 0.86 7.28
N ALA A 598 23.02 0.77 6.55
CA ALA A 598 24.09 -0.20 6.80
C ALA A 598 24.86 0.07 8.13
N GLY A 599 24.52 1.16 8.84
CA GLY A 599 24.96 1.43 10.21
C GLY A 599 24.19 0.64 11.27
N ASN A 600 23.40 -0.36 10.88
CA ASN A 600 22.53 -1.17 11.74
C ASN A 600 21.50 -0.32 12.51
N ILE A 601 20.96 0.72 11.87
CA ILE A 601 19.89 1.54 12.44
C ILE A 601 18.68 1.61 11.52
N ALA A 602 17.48 1.64 12.12
CA ALA A 602 16.23 1.95 11.47
C ALA A 602 15.68 3.27 12.03
N ILE A 603 15.49 4.25 11.15
CA ILE A 603 15.06 5.60 11.45
C ILE A 603 13.56 5.68 11.15
N ALA A 604 12.73 5.90 12.16
CA ALA A 604 11.28 5.91 11.98
C ALA A 604 10.62 7.12 12.65
N THR A 605 9.48 7.54 12.10
CA THR A 605 8.70 8.67 12.58
C THR A 605 7.21 8.52 12.23
N GLY A 606 6.36 9.43 12.70
CA GLY A 606 4.95 9.46 12.31
C GLY A 606 3.97 9.07 13.39
N THR A 607 4.44 8.89 14.61
CA THR A 607 3.68 8.52 15.79
C THR A 607 3.00 9.72 16.45
N LEU A 608 1.90 9.48 17.20
CA LEU A 608 1.13 10.54 17.88
C LEU A 608 1.92 11.29 18.96
N ASP A 609 2.95 10.70 19.52
CA ASP A 609 3.86 11.34 20.49
C ASP A 609 4.84 12.34 19.88
N LYS A 610 4.78 12.54 18.55
CA LYS A 610 5.58 13.51 17.79
C LYS A 610 7.09 13.30 17.91
N LYS A 611 7.56 12.04 17.87
CA LYS A 611 8.99 11.73 17.99
C LYS A 611 9.59 11.17 16.70
N ILE A 612 10.89 11.39 16.53
CA ILE A 612 11.76 10.53 15.74
C ILE A 612 12.28 9.43 16.66
N TYR A 613 12.42 8.23 16.10
CA TYR A 613 13.00 7.08 16.77
C TYR A 613 14.13 6.49 15.93
N ILE A 614 15.19 6.11 16.58
CA ILE A 614 16.27 5.32 16.02
C ILE A 614 16.29 3.96 16.73
N PHE A 615 16.12 2.91 15.96
CA PHE A 615 16.12 1.52 16.47
C PHE A 615 17.37 0.79 16.01
N ASP A 616 17.88 -0.11 16.86
CA ASP A 616 18.87 -1.10 16.46
C ASP A 616 18.20 -2.16 15.57
N THR A 617 18.69 -2.32 14.35
CA THR A 617 18.14 -3.29 13.40
C THR A 617 18.33 -4.74 13.80
N ASN A 618 19.26 -5.03 14.70
CA ASN A 618 19.53 -6.39 15.18
C ASN A 618 18.43 -6.93 16.12
N ASN A 619 17.82 -6.05 16.93
CA ASN A 619 16.93 -6.49 18.01
C ASN A 619 15.70 -5.61 18.24
N GLY A 620 15.56 -4.48 17.52
CA GLY A 620 14.46 -3.53 17.67
C GLY A 620 14.55 -2.61 18.89
N LYS A 621 15.68 -2.61 19.64
CA LYS A 621 15.87 -1.71 20.78
C LYS A 621 15.91 -0.27 20.31
N THR A 622 15.20 0.63 21.00
CA THR A 622 15.31 2.08 20.79
C THR A 622 16.66 2.56 21.29
N LEU A 623 17.46 3.15 20.39
CA LEU A 623 18.78 3.72 20.67
C LEU A 623 18.69 5.21 20.98
N TYR A 624 17.75 5.89 20.32
CA TYR A 624 17.53 7.34 20.47
C TYR A 624 16.09 7.69 20.16
N SER A 625 15.56 8.68 20.84
CA SER A 625 14.30 9.32 20.47
C SER A 625 14.30 10.79 20.86
N GLU A 626 13.77 11.64 19.98
CA GLU A 626 13.72 13.09 20.19
C GLU A 626 12.37 13.63 19.74
N LYS A 627 11.85 14.62 20.47
CA LYS A 627 10.56 15.23 20.18
C LYS A 627 10.70 16.21 19.00
N LEU A 628 9.80 16.07 18.04
CA LEU A 628 9.71 16.94 16.87
C LEU A 628 8.72 18.08 17.10
N PRO A 629 8.85 19.21 16.39
CA PRO A 629 7.85 20.30 16.45
C PRO A 629 6.43 19.82 16.15
N TYR A 630 6.28 18.93 15.17
CA TYR A 630 5.02 18.30 14.75
C TYR A 630 5.26 16.81 14.48
N ILE A 631 4.20 16.06 14.20
CA ILE A 631 4.34 14.66 13.77
C ILE A 631 5.13 14.61 12.46
N GLY A 632 6.10 13.71 12.35
CA GLY A 632 6.78 13.40 11.10
C GLY A 632 5.82 12.71 10.13
N SER A 633 5.63 13.26 8.93
CA SER A 633 4.57 12.83 8.00
C SER A 633 5.10 12.14 6.73
N ALA A 634 6.41 11.97 6.63
CA ALA A 634 7.09 11.28 5.53
C ALA A 634 8.26 10.47 6.06
N PRO A 635 8.66 9.39 5.35
CA PRO A 635 9.88 8.66 5.71
C PRO A 635 11.10 9.57 5.69
N PRO A 636 12.03 9.41 6.64
CA PRO A 636 13.29 10.16 6.67
C PRO A 636 14.16 9.84 5.45
N SER A 637 15.07 10.77 5.12
CA SER A 637 16.19 10.52 4.21
C SER A 637 17.51 10.72 4.97
N THR A 638 18.59 10.13 4.48
CA THR A 638 19.93 10.30 5.07
C THR A 638 20.96 10.55 3.98
N TYR A 639 21.96 11.39 4.24
CA TYR A 639 22.94 11.82 3.27
C TYR A 639 24.29 12.16 3.91
N LEU A 640 25.32 12.27 3.09
CA LEU A 640 26.63 12.79 3.47
C LEU A 640 26.78 14.24 2.98
N TYR A 641 27.30 15.09 3.84
CA TYR A 641 27.79 16.43 3.53
C TYR A 641 29.11 16.68 4.26
N ASP A 642 30.17 17.08 3.56
CA ASP A 642 31.50 17.31 4.16
C ASP A 642 31.94 16.17 5.08
N ASN A 643 31.73 14.92 4.66
CA ASN A 643 32.08 13.72 5.41
C ASN A 643 31.28 13.52 6.72
N GLU A 644 30.27 14.35 7.03
CA GLU A 644 29.32 14.16 8.13
C GLU A 644 28.02 13.53 7.59
N GLN A 645 27.43 12.58 8.33
CA GLN A 645 26.14 12.00 7.97
C GLN A 645 25.03 12.75 8.67
N TYR A 646 24.00 13.08 7.88
CA TYR A 646 22.78 13.74 8.35
C TYR A 646 21.56 12.83 8.15
N ILE A 647 20.55 13.03 8.98
CA ILE A 647 19.20 12.51 8.83
C ILE A 647 18.27 13.69 8.65
N ILE A 648 17.41 13.68 7.64
CA ILE A 648 16.45 14.75 7.36
C ILE A 648 15.03 14.21 7.25
N LEU A 649 14.07 14.93 7.81
CA LEU A 649 12.66 14.57 7.75
C LEU A 649 11.72 15.77 7.75
N HIS A 650 10.52 15.57 7.22
CA HIS A 650 9.40 16.49 7.38
C HIS A 650 8.72 16.31 8.73
N SER A 651 8.55 17.40 9.46
CA SER A 651 7.74 17.49 10.66
C SER A 651 6.58 18.45 10.36
N SER A 652 5.46 17.91 9.85
CA SER A 652 4.34 18.73 9.36
C SER A 652 2.96 18.33 9.93
N GLY A 653 2.88 17.23 10.68
CA GLY A 653 1.65 16.73 11.30
C GLY A 653 0.70 16.08 10.30
N GLY A 654 0.40 14.82 10.36
CA GLY A 654 -0.34 14.06 9.35
C GLY A 654 -1.85 14.39 9.32
N ARG A 655 -2.41 14.60 8.12
CA ARG A 655 -3.84 14.84 7.92
C ARG A 655 -4.72 13.66 8.41
N THR A 656 -4.30 12.44 8.12
CA THR A 656 -5.03 11.23 8.49
C THR A 656 -5.11 11.05 10.01
N LEU A 657 -4.00 11.33 10.70
CA LEU A 657 -3.98 11.34 12.17
C LEU A 657 -4.82 12.49 12.74
N LYS A 658 -4.77 13.68 12.13
CA LYS A 658 -5.61 14.82 12.55
C LYS A 658 -7.11 14.52 12.47
N GLN A 659 -7.53 13.76 11.46
CA GLN A 659 -8.92 13.32 11.33
C GLN A 659 -9.33 12.34 12.43
N GLY A 660 -8.43 11.47 12.87
CA GLY A 660 -8.69 10.48 13.94
C GLY A 660 -8.52 11.04 15.34
N TYR A 661 -7.57 11.94 15.52
CA TYR A 661 -7.14 12.47 16.82
C TYR A 661 -7.06 13.99 16.79
N PRO A 662 -8.20 14.68 16.60
CA PRO A 662 -8.21 16.13 16.37
C PRO A 662 -7.61 16.96 17.52
N ASN A 663 -7.67 16.44 18.75
CA ASN A 663 -7.14 17.13 19.93
C ASN A 663 -5.65 16.84 20.19
N LEU A 664 -5.09 15.79 19.60
CA LEU A 664 -3.69 15.39 19.79
C LEU A 664 -2.79 15.86 18.65
N VAL A 665 -3.33 16.05 17.46
CA VAL A 665 -2.55 16.34 16.26
C VAL A 665 -2.63 17.81 15.88
N GLU A 666 -1.48 18.46 15.92
CA GLU A 666 -1.27 19.79 15.38
C GLU A 666 -0.59 19.69 14.01
N GLN A 667 -1.03 20.51 13.06
CA GLN A 667 -0.40 20.62 11.75
C GLN A 667 0.53 21.84 11.71
N GLY A 668 1.69 21.65 11.10
CA GLY A 668 2.67 22.68 10.90
C GLY A 668 3.43 22.52 9.59
N ASN A 669 4.63 23.01 9.54
CA ASN A 669 5.47 22.95 8.36
C ASN A 669 6.94 23.19 8.73
N SER A 670 7.67 22.13 9.01
CA SER A 670 9.09 22.18 9.35
C SER A 670 9.87 21.06 8.70
N LEU A 671 11.13 21.33 8.41
CA LEU A 671 12.15 20.32 8.12
C LEU A 671 13.12 20.28 9.29
N VAL A 672 13.48 19.10 9.74
CA VAL A 672 14.41 18.90 10.85
C VAL A 672 15.54 18.01 10.40
N ALA A 673 16.77 18.46 10.58
CA ALA A 673 17.97 17.68 10.31
C ALA A 673 18.68 17.32 11.62
N PHE A 674 19.21 16.10 11.66
CA PHE A 674 19.98 15.56 12.77
C PHE A 674 21.38 15.16 12.31
N LYS A 675 22.35 15.24 13.19
CA LYS A 675 23.72 14.77 13.01
C LYS A 675 24.29 14.25 14.34
N LEU A 676 25.45 13.65 14.31
CA LEU A 676 26.18 13.33 15.54
C LEU A 676 26.72 14.61 16.19
N ARG A 677 26.57 14.70 17.51
CA ARG A 677 27.24 15.73 18.33
C ARG A 677 28.76 15.55 18.17
N ARG A 678 29.45 16.66 18.05
CA ARG A 678 30.94 16.68 18.01
C ARG A 678 31.52 16.49 19.41
#